data_c448994a77d4b908fc030fce2cae51c9
#
_entry.id   c448994a77d4b908fc030fce2cae51c9
#
_cell.length_a   1.000
_cell.length_b   1.000
_cell.length_c   1.000
_cell.angle_alpha   90.00
_cell.angle_beta   90.00
_cell.angle_gamma   90.00
#
_symmetry.space_group_name_H-M   'P 1'
#
loop_
_entity.id
_entity.type
_entity.pdbx_description
1 polymer ?
#
loop_
_entity_poly.entity_id
_entity_poly.type
_entity_poly.pdbx_seq_one_letter_code
_entity_poly.pdbx_strand_id
1 'polypeptide(L)'
;MTSATDPHPHASAPLAADTDSPPSARSGPPETQSGPPEKAPRWSLPALIAIMALAAVLYSWNLSGSGLNSFYSSAIYSGTQSWKAWFFGSLDAGNFLTVDKPPLALMVMGLSCRIFGFGTWQMMLPMVVAALGTIWILHSSVKRVFGHAAAALAALVLALTPITVAINRDNNPDTLLLLLMVSGAALGLRATRDGRLLPLLGSAVCFGLAFNTKMLQGYIALPAVFAVYLYASHLGWAKRIRNLLLAAVALAVSSFWWATAVSLVPADDRPYIGGSTDGTAWNLIFGYNGLGRVLGGEGNGGGGGGGGGGFSGSAGLGRLFNDILGGQISWLIPFAGIALAGGLVLCGRAPRIDPTRAALVLWGGWLLLHYLTFATAEGTMHPYYTTAVAPGIAALCGGGGVMLFRAFRGGDVRWSWVLPAGLAVTGIWAVVLLRRATDWNTWLWPAIVVVMALAVVGLFVFRSGNRVRLLAASLAAAVVAALAGPAAYSFAVPASAGGAGGGMGGTNPTAGPSTGQGGFGGGRGGPGGNAGGPGGGEMPGGTQQGGQAAGQEGGQAPGGGGTGELPGGAPQGGENGGFPGGGTGGQNGEFPGGQGGGENGTAPGGSGGQRGGFGGGGGMGGETSSELISYLEKHQDGAKWLLAVSNSQSAGQLILSTHKPVISMYGFTGTDKGMTVARLKELVKKGELHYIQVGGSGMGGGMGGNNSTSSAVTAWVQKNATAVKESAYSKTSSSESSSATGSESENGQSAQSASTLYRLDPSDVN
;
A
#
# COMPACT_ATOMS: atom_id res chain seq x y z
N MET A 1 -82.73 62.93 7.31
CA MET A 1 -83.96 63.16 6.48
C MET A 1 -83.80 62.28 5.27
N THR A 2 -84.61 61.23 5.27
CA THR A 2 -85.49 60.73 4.24
C THR A 2 -84.81 60.12 3.01
N SER A 3 -84.86 58.88 2.81
CA SER A 3 -85.95 57.98 2.55
C SER A 3 -85.85 57.43 1.11
N ALA A 4 -85.70 56.13 1.00
CA ALA A 4 -86.55 55.17 0.24
C ALA A 4 -86.47 55.29 -1.29
N THR A 5 -86.48 54.28 -2.13
CA THR A 5 -87.18 53.04 -2.17
C THR A 5 -86.72 52.23 -3.41
N ASP A 6 -86.70 50.93 -3.27
CA ASP A 6 -86.78 49.94 -4.37
C ASP A 6 -88.07 50.13 -5.23
N PRO A 7 -88.23 49.57 -6.45
CA PRO A 7 -88.31 48.13 -6.65
C PRO A 7 -87.94 47.56 -8.08
N HIS A 8 -87.80 46.23 -8.13
CA HIS A 8 -87.89 45.33 -9.30
C HIS A 8 -89.11 45.52 -10.13
N PRO A 9 -89.28 45.02 -11.43
CA PRO A 9 -89.17 43.61 -11.75
C PRO A 9 -88.84 43.21 -13.26
N HIS A 10 -88.62 41.86 -13.40
CA HIS A 10 -88.97 40.92 -14.50
C HIS A 10 -88.53 41.20 -15.96
N ALA A 11 -87.99 40.32 -16.74
CA ALA A 11 -88.34 38.95 -17.14
C ALA A 11 -87.57 38.58 -18.44
N SER A 12 -87.36 37.29 -18.62
CA SER A 12 -87.41 36.49 -19.88
C SER A 12 -86.07 36.31 -20.63
N ALA A 13 -85.67 35.04 -20.67
CA ALA A 13 -84.81 34.41 -21.64
C ALA A 13 -85.39 34.39 -23.05
N PRO A 14 -84.60 34.14 -24.13
CA PRO A 14 -84.43 32.78 -24.62
C PRO A 14 -83.05 32.38 -25.14
N LEU A 15 -82.84 31.04 -25.06
CA LEU A 15 -81.98 30.14 -25.88
C LEU A 15 -81.29 30.66 -27.12
N ALA A 16 -80.01 30.37 -27.31
CA ALA A 16 -79.51 29.40 -28.30
C ALA A 16 -78.00 29.51 -28.48
N ALA A 17 -77.43 28.37 -28.65
CA ALA A 17 -76.29 27.95 -29.52
C ALA A 17 -74.82 28.18 -29.09
N ASP A 18 -74.27 27.03 -28.82
CA ASP A 18 -72.94 26.57 -29.27
C ASP A 18 -71.87 27.58 -29.60
N THR A 19 -70.72 27.45 -28.87
CA THR A 19 -69.46 27.20 -29.55
C THR A 19 -68.31 27.01 -28.55
N ASP A 20 -67.62 25.91 -28.69
CA ASP A 20 -66.21 25.66 -28.47
C ASP A 20 -65.50 26.23 -27.22
N SER A 21 -65.46 25.40 -26.22
CA SER A 21 -64.38 25.45 -25.19
C SER A 21 -63.10 24.91 -25.78
N PRO A 22 -61.98 25.63 -25.71
CA PRO A 22 -60.66 25.04 -26.05
C PRO A 22 -60.27 23.94 -25.08
N PRO A 23 -59.59 22.85 -25.52
CA PRO A 23 -59.22 21.73 -24.70
C PRO A 23 -58.33 22.18 -23.54
N SER A 24 -58.73 21.73 -22.33
CA SER A 24 -57.93 21.89 -21.12
C SER A 24 -56.49 21.46 -21.39
N ALA A 25 -55.58 22.39 -21.25
CA ALA A 25 -54.16 22.14 -21.20
C ALA A 25 -53.91 21.10 -20.11
N ARG A 26 -53.45 19.90 -20.50
CA ARG A 26 -52.89 18.90 -19.58
C ARG A 26 -51.76 19.62 -18.82
N SER A 27 -51.97 19.81 -17.53
CA SER A 27 -50.90 20.20 -16.60
C SER A 27 -49.78 19.16 -16.71
N GLY A 28 -48.72 19.53 -17.41
CA GLY A 28 -47.48 18.78 -17.38
C GLY A 28 -47.00 18.66 -15.93
N PRO A 29 -46.18 17.66 -15.62
CA PRO A 29 -45.63 17.51 -14.29
C PRO A 29 -44.92 18.84 -13.92
N PRO A 30 -45.00 19.28 -12.64
CA PRO A 30 -44.38 20.54 -12.23
C PRO A 30 -42.90 20.51 -12.60
N GLU A 31 -42.51 21.41 -13.51
CA GLU A 31 -41.10 21.74 -13.74
C GLU A 31 -40.56 22.14 -12.37
N THR A 32 -39.67 21.32 -11.85
CA THR A 32 -38.85 21.65 -10.70
C THR A 32 -38.03 22.86 -11.12
N GLN A 33 -38.52 24.07 -10.84
CA GLN A 33 -37.71 25.27 -10.93
C GLN A 33 -36.48 25.06 -10.06
N SER A 34 -35.35 24.80 -10.72
CA SER A 34 -34.04 24.85 -10.09
C SER A 34 -33.85 26.27 -9.61
N GLY A 35 -34.07 26.51 -8.34
CA GLY A 35 -33.68 27.76 -7.70
C GLY A 35 -32.23 28.11 -7.99
N PRO A 36 -31.82 29.39 -7.91
CA PRO A 36 -30.45 29.80 -8.18
C PRO A 36 -29.51 28.92 -7.36
N PRO A 37 -28.35 28.49 -7.91
CA PRO A 37 -27.43 27.58 -7.26
C PRO A 37 -27.06 28.13 -5.88
N GLU A 38 -27.35 27.35 -4.85
CA GLU A 38 -27.08 27.71 -3.46
C GLU A 38 -25.58 28.08 -3.33
N LYS A 39 -25.31 29.34 -2.89
CA LYS A 39 -23.92 29.83 -2.77
C LYS A 39 -23.13 28.90 -1.86
N ALA A 40 -21.95 28.50 -2.32
CA ALA A 40 -21.05 27.66 -1.53
C ALA A 40 -20.80 28.25 -0.14
N PRO A 41 -20.87 27.45 0.94
CA PRO A 41 -20.56 27.95 2.28
C PRO A 41 -19.17 28.59 2.34
N ARG A 42 -19.06 29.75 2.95
CA ARG A 42 -17.79 30.52 3.03
C ARG A 42 -16.62 29.71 3.61
N TRP A 43 -16.90 28.73 4.48
CA TRP A 43 -15.88 27.88 5.10
C TRP A 43 -15.35 26.77 4.16
N SER A 44 -16.07 26.40 3.09
CA SER A 44 -15.78 25.21 2.28
C SER A 44 -14.42 25.27 1.58
N LEU A 45 -14.08 26.42 0.97
CA LEU A 45 -12.79 26.59 0.31
C LEU A 45 -11.63 26.70 1.31
N PRO A 46 -11.71 27.53 2.37
CA PRO A 46 -10.69 27.53 3.43
C PRO A 46 -10.44 26.15 4.06
N ALA A 47 -11.48 25.37 4.31
CA ALA A 47 -11.33 24.01 4.85
C ALA A 47 -10.57 23.10 3.87
N LEU A 48 -10.90 23.14 2.58
CA LEU A 48 -10.17 22.36 1.58
C LEU A 48 -8.70 22.78 1.51
N ILE A 49 -8.42 24.09 1.49
CA ILE A 49 -7.04 24.60 1.47
C ILE A 49 -6.27 24.13 2.72
N ALA A 50 -6.88 24.20 3.92
CA ALA A 50 -6.25 23.73 5.14
C ALA A 50 -5.94 22.23 5.12
N ILE A 51 -6.87 21.40 4.60
CA ILE A 51 -6.66 19.94 4.43
C ILE A 51 -5.56 19.68 3.41
N MET A 52 -5.55 20.39 2.31
CA MET A 52 -4.50 20.25 1.27
C MET A 52 -3.13 20.68 1.80
N ALA A 53 -3.05 21.76 2.58
CA ALA A 53 -1.82 22.21 3.23
C ALA A 53 -1.32 21.19 4.27
N LEU A 54 -2.22 20.66 5.11
CA LEU A 54 -1.90 19.57 6.03
C LEU A 54 -1.35 18.35 5.31
N ALA A 55 -2.01 17.91 4.25
CA ALA A 55 -1.56 16.78 3.43
C ALA A 55 -0.20 17.08 2.77
N ALA A 56 -0.01 18.27 2.22
CA ALA A 56 1.26 18.68 1.62
C ALA A 56 2.40 18.61 2.66
N VAL A 57 2.17 19.09 3.87
CA VAL A 57 3.16 19.01 4.97
C VAL A 57 3.44 17.55 5.32
N LEU A 58 2.41 16.72 5.56
CA LEU A 58 2.59 15.31 5.92
C LEU A 58 3.34 14.52 4.85
N TYR A 59 3.09 14.80 3.58
CA TYR A 59 3.68 14.06 2.46
C TYR A 59 5.09 14.54 2.08
N SER A 60 5.48 15.74 2.50
CA SER A 60 6.75 16.34 2.09
C SER A 60 7.71 16.71 3.24
N TRP A 61 7.23 16.85 4.49
CA TRP A 61 8.10 17.19 5.62
C TRP A 61 9.17 16.11 5.85
N ASN A 62 10.44 16.53 5.98
CA ASN A 62 11.58 15.62 6.16
C ASN A 62 11.65 14.49 5.11
N LEU A 63 11.32 14.78 3.86
CA LEU A 63 11.25 13.78 2.79
C LEU A 63 12.62 13.18 2.46
N SER A 64 13.71 13.97 2.60
CA SER A 64 15.08 13.51 2.37
C SER A 64 15.52 12.39 3.34
N GLY A 65 14.90 12.33 4.53
CA GLY A 65 15.12 11.25 5.50
C GLY A 65 14.24 10.02 5.30
N SER A 66 13.37 9.99 4.27
CA SER A 66 12.35 8.93 4.09
C SER A 66 12.92 7.67 3.47
N GLY A 67 14.09 7.31 3.37
CA GLY A 67 14.61 6.01 2.90
C GLY A 67 13.85 5.46 1.70
N LEU A 68 13.91 6.17 0.55
CA LEU A 68 13.21 5.79 -0.68
C LEU A 68 13.63 4.40 -1.16
N ASN A 69 12.74 3.70 -1.85
CA ASN A 69 13.02 2.40 -2.42
C ASN A 69 14.15 2.48 -3.46
N SER A 70 15.31 1.90 -3.14
CA SER A 70 16.51 1.92 -3.98
C SER A 70 16.30 1.23 -5.32
N PHE A 71 15.47 0.19 -5.37
CA PHE A 71 15.12 -0.53 -6.60
C PHE A 71 14.43 0.38 -7.63
N TYR A 72 13.48 1.21 -7.20
CA TYR A 72 12.83 2.18 -8.10
C TYR A 72 13.71 3.41 -8.32
N SER A 73 14.46 3.86 -7.31
CA SER A 73 15.37 4.99 -7.43
C SER A 73 16.44 4.74 -8.49
N SER A 74 17.03 3.53 -8.55
CA SER A 74 18.02 3.18 -9.55
C SER A 74 17.44 3.11 -10.96
N ALA A 75 16.22 2.59 -11.14
CA ALA A 75 15.55 2.60 -12.44
C ALA A 75 15.21 4.02 -12.90
N ILE A 76 14.79 4.90 -11.97
CA ILE A 76 14.54 6.32 -12.27
C ILE A 76 15.85 7.01 -12.65
N TYR A 77 16.93 6.76 -11.90
CA TYR A 77 18.28 7.26 -12.24
C TYR A 77 18.71 6.79 -13.63
N SER A 78 18.62 5.50 -13.89
CA SER A 78 18.96 4.89 -15.20
C SER A 78 18.12 5.49 -16.33
N GLY A 79 16.85 5.76 -16.05
CA GLY A 79 15.96 6.48 -16.95
C GLY A 79 16.41 7.92 -17.21
N THR A 80 17.15 8.60 -16.32
CA THR A 80 17.74 9.91 -16.62
C THR A 80 18.93 9.83 -17.55
N GLN A 81 19.66 8.72 -17.56
CA GLN A 81 20.84 8.51 -18.38
C GLN A 81 20.54 7.99 -19.79
N SER A 82 19.47 7.20 -19.94
CA SER A 82 19.08 6.54 -21.19
C SER A 82 17.59 6.65 -21.45
N TRP A 83 17.18 7.12 -22.66
CA TRP A 83 15.77 7.12 -23.08
C TRP A 83 15.24 5.70 -23.26
N LYS A 84 16.11 4.75 -23.64
CA LYS A 84 15.75 3.33 -23.72
C LYS A 84 15.44 2.79 -22.31
N ALA A 85 16.29 3.07 -21.33
CA ALA A 85 16.05 2.70 -19.93
C ALA A 85 14.77 3.35 -19.37
N TRP A 86 14.51 4.62 -19.71
CA TRP A 86 13.29 5.31 -19.33
C TRP A 86 12.02 4.65 -19.90
N PHE A 87 12.05 4.25 -21.19
CA PHE A 87 10.91 3.64 -21.86
C PHE A 87 10.60 2.23 -21.32
N PHE A 88 11.65 1.42 -21.13
CA PHE A 88 11.48 0.05 -20.66
C PHE A 88 11.32 -0.04 -19.13
N GLY A 89 11.71 0.98 -18.37
CA GLY A 89 11.82 0.92 -16.91
C GLY A 89 12.98 0.03 -16.48
N SER A 90 14.13 0.14 -17.18
CA SER A 90 15.31 -0.67 -16.89
C SER A 90 15.95 -0.27 -15.56
N LEU A 91 16.39 -1.27 -14.80
CA LEU A 91 17.07 -1.07 -13.51
C LEU A 91 18.41 -0.35 -13.70
N ASP A 92 19.13 -0.68 -14.76
CA ASP A 92 20.43 -0.13 -15.13
C ASP A 92 20.39 0.59 -16.49
N ALA A 93 21.26 1.61 -16.67
CA ALA A 93 21.34 2.37 -17.91
C ALA A 93 21.88 1.55 -19.11
N GLY A 94 22.52 0.42 -18.85
CA GLY A 94 22.98 -0.55 -19.85
C GLY A 94 21.84 -1.39 -20.43
N ASN A 95 20.66 -1.36 -19.83
CA ASN A 95 19.45 -2.08 -20.27
C ASN A 95 19.56 -3.59 -20.21
N PHE A 96 20.03 -4.13 -19.11
CA PHE A 96 20.09 -5.59 -18.91
C PHE A 96 18.72 -6.16 -18.49
N LEU A 97 18.10 -5.57 -17.46
CA LEU A 97 16.85 -6.06 -16.85
C LEU A 97 15.95 -4.89 -16.45
N THR A 98 14.63 -5.04 -16.58
CA THR A 98 13.67 -4.04 -16.11
C THR A 98 13.27 -4.26 -14.66
N VAL A 99 12.60 -3.28 -14.05
CA VAL A 99 11.84 -3.52 -12.82
C VAL A 99 10.66 -4.47 -13.08
N ASP A 100 10.10 -5.00 -12.00
CA ASP A 100 8.98 -5.95 -12.00
C ASP A 100 7.59 -5.30 -12.15
N LYS A 101 7.54 -4.04 -12.59
CA LYS A 101 6.32 -3.24 -12.77
C LYS A 101 6.32 -2.52 -14.11
N PRO A 102 5.14 -2.22 -14.69
CA PRO A 102 5.08 -1.35 -15.86
C PRO A 102 5.59 0.06 -15.50
N PRO A 103 6.26 0.75 -16.43
CA PRO A 103 7.13 1.88 -16.08
C PRO A 103 6.42 3.24 -15.94
N LEU A 104 5.10 3.38 -16.10
CA LEU A 104 4.46 4.69 -16.21
C LEU A 104 4.78 5.62 -15.02
N ALA A 105 4.78 5.10 -13.78
CA ALA A 105 5.14 5.91 -12.62
C ALA A 105 6.62 6.31 -12.64
N LEU A 106 7.50 5.38 -13.03
CA LEU A 106 8.93 5.65 -13.20
C LEU A 106 9.20 6.64 -14.32
N MET A 107 8.43 6.58 -15.42
CA MET A 107 8.49 7.54 -16.52
C MET A 107 8.17 8.96 -16.03
N VAL A 108 7.12 9.12 -15.21
CA VAL A 108 6.72 10.42 -14.65
C VAL A 108 7.79 10.96 -13.70
N MET A 109 8.30 10.14 -12.78
CA MET A 109 9.37 10.52 -11.86
C MET A 109 10.68 10.78 -12.61
N GLY A 110 11.03 9.92 -13.57
CA GLY A 110 12.22 10.04 -14.40
C GLY A 110 12.23 11.30 -15.28
N LEU A 111 11.06 11.68 -15.82
CA LEU A 111 10.92 12.94 -16.57
C LEU A 111 11.13 14.15 -15.66
N SER A 112 10.58 14.16 -14.45
CA SER A 112 10.84 15.18 -13.44
C SER A 112 12.33 15.29 -13.14
N CYS A 113 12.99 14.14 -12.93
CA CYS A 113 14.44 14.11 -12.68
C CYS A 113 15.29 14.53 -13.90
N ARG A 114 14.82 14.29 -15.13
CA ARG A 114 15.51 14.80 -16.32
C ARG A 114 15.45 16.32 -16.42
N ILE A 115 14.35 16.93 -16.00
CA ILE A 115 14.13 18.38 -16.08
C ILE A 115 14.86 19.10 -14.94
N PHE A 116 14.75 18.59 -13.71
CA PHE A 116 15.21 19.29 -12.51
C PHE A 116 16.47 18.70 -11.86
N GLY A 117 17.08 17.67 -12.48
CA GLY A 117 18.19 16.91 -11.92
C GLY A 117 17.72 15.73 -11.07
N PHE A 118 18.61 14.73 -10.85
CA PHE A 118 18.28 13.57 -10.02
C PHE A 118 18.44 13.90 -8.54
N GLY A 119 17.39 13.62 -7.76
CA GLY A 119 17.37 13.83 -6.31
C GLY A 119 16.02 13.47 -5.72
N THR A 120 15.95 13.37 -4.38
CA THR A 120 14.75 12.99 -3.64
C THR A 120 13.55 13.88 -3.99
N TRP A 121 13.73 15.20 -3.96
CA TRP A 121 12.66 16.15 -4.22
C TRP A 121 12.16 16.10 -5.66
N GLN A 122 13.06 16.01 -6.60
CA GLN A 122 12.74 15.98 -8.02
C GLN A 122 11.98 14.70 -8.38
N MET A 123 12.37 13.59 -7.75
CA MET A 123 11.70 12.30 -7.90
C MET A 123 10.30 12.32 -7.28
N MET A 124 10.16 12.88 -6.07
CA MET A 124 8.91 12.84 -5.31
C MET A 124 7.92 13.96 -5.65
N LEU A 125 8.37 15.06 -6.26
CA LEU A 125 7.50 16.19 -6.61
C LEU A 125 6.24 15.78 -7.38
N PRO A 126 6.32 15.01 -8.48
CA PRO A 126 5.12 14.58 -9.21
C PRO A 126 4.24 13.65 -8.37
N MET A 127 4.80 12.87 -7.45
CA MET A 127 4.03 12.00 -6.56
C MET A 127 3.26 12.80 -5.51
N VAL A 128 3.87 13.80 -4.88
CA VAL A 128 3.18 14.70 -3.95
C VAL A 128 2.04 15.44 -4.66
N VAL A 129 2.27 15.94 -5.87
CA VAL A 129 1.22 16.60 -6.69
C VAL A 129 0.10 15.60 -7.00
N ALA A 130 0.42 14.36 -7.35
CA ALA A 130 -0.56 13.30 -7.61
C ALA A 130 -1.39 12.97 -6.37
N ALA A 131 -0.77 12.90 -5.19
CA ALA A 131 -1.45 12.65 -3.92
C ALA A 131 -2.44 13.78 -3.56
N LEU A 132 -2.01 15.03 -3.70
CA LEU A 132 -2.88 16.19 -3.51
C LEU A 132 -4.01 16.23 -4.55
N GLY A 133 -3.70 15.91 -5.81
CA GLY A 133 -4.69 15.75 -6.88
C GLY A 133 -5.76 14.71 -6.54
N THR A 134 -5.36 13.59 -5.92
CA THR A 134 -6.28 12.53 -5.48
C THR A 134 -7.26 13.05 -4.43
N ILE A 135 -6.78 13.78 -3.42
CA ILE A 135 -7.63 14.41 -2.39
C ILE A 135 -8.61 15.42 -3.03
N TRP A 136 -8.12 16.27 -3.93
CA TRP A 136 -8.96 17.25 -4.61
C TRP A 136 -10.05 16.63 -5.50
N ILE A 137 -9.72 15.57 -6.25
CA ILE A 137 -10.68 14.87 -7.12
C ILE A 137 -11.72 14.13 -6.27
N LEU A 138 -11.30 13.42 -5.21
CA LEU A 138 -12.22 12.77 -4.28
C LEU A 138 -13.17 13.78 -3.62
N HIS A 139 -12.62 14.88 -3.07
CA HIS A 139 -13.42 15.97 -2.51
C HIS A 139 -14.43 16.47 -3.54
N SER A 140 -14.00 16.76 -4.77
CA SER A 140 -14.87 17.28 -5.84
C SER A 140 -15.97 16.28 -6.23
N SER A 141 -15.67 14.99 -6.26
CA SER A 141 -16.62 13.91 -6.53
C SER A 141 -17.68 13.80 -5.44
N VAL A 142 -17.24 13.72 -4.17
CA VAL A 142 -18.13 13.61 -3.00
C VAL A 142 -18.98 14.87 -2.84
N LYS A 143 -18.40 16.08 -3.05
CA LYS A 143 -19.10 17.36 -2.96
C LYS A 143 -20.33 17.42 -3.86
N ARG A 144 -20.21 16.93 -5.07
CA ARG A 144 -21.30 17.00 -6.08
C ARG A 144 -22.53 16.18 -5.71
N VAL A 145 -22.37 15.17 -4.85
CA VAL A 145 -23.47 14.26 -4.48
C VAL A 145 -23.94 14.51 -3.04
N PHE A 146 -22.99 14.66 -2.11
CA PHE A 146 -23.29 14.68 -0.68
C PHE A 146 -23.13 16.08 -0.04
N GLY A 147 -22.59 17.04 -0.79
CA GLY A 147 -22.36 18.41 -0.34
C GLY A 147 -21.01 18.66 0.30
N HIS A 148 -20.80 19.92 0.74
CA HIS A 148 -19.50 20.43 1.16
C HIS A 148 -18.94 19.78 2.43
N ALA A 149 -19.78 19.52 3.44
CA ALA A 149 -19.35 18.90 4.69
C ALA A 149 -18.88 17.45 4.48
N ALA A 150 -19.61 16.68 3.68
CA ALA A 150 -19.22 15.32 3.30
C ALA A 150 -17.88 15.30 2.56
N ALA A 151 -17.68 16.25 1.64
CA ALA A 151 -16.46 16.35 0.87
C ALA A 151 -15.24 16.72 1.73
N ALA A 152 -15.39 17.69 2.64
CA ALA A 152 -14.32 18.07 3.56
C ALA A 152 -13.93 16.90 4.48
N LEU A 153 -14.93 16.17 5.02
CA LEU A 153 -14.66 14.99 5.84
C LEU A 153 -13.98 13.87 5.04
N ALA A 154 -14.43 13.59 3.82
CA ALA A 154 -13.79 12.61 2.94
C ALA A 154 -12.33 12.98 2.62
N ALA A 155 -12.07 14.25 2.30
CA ALA A 155 -10.72 14.76 2.05
C ALA A 155 -9.82 14.60 3.29
N LEU A 156 -10.33 14.94 4.49
CA LEU A 156 -9.59 14.83 5.75
C LEU A 156 -9.30 13.36 6.10
N VAL A 157 -10.27 12.46 5.94
CA VAL A 157 -10.08 11.02 6.17
C VAL A 157 -8.99 10.47 5.25
N LEU A 158 -9.03 10.80 3.95
CA LEU A 158 -8.00 10.34 3.01
C LEU A 158 -6.62 10.90 3.37
N ALA A 159 -6.54 12.19 3.71
CA ALA A 159 -5.28 12.86 4.06
C ALA A 159 -4.62 12.29 5.32
N LEU A 160 -5.43 11.80 6.28
CA LEU A 160 -4.98 11.26 7.57
C LEU A 160 -5.02 9.71 7.62
N THR A 161 -5.20 9.03 6.49
CA THR A 161 -5.09 7.57 6.46
C THR A 161 -3.61 7.17 6.56
N PRO A 162 -3.19 6.42 7.61
CA PRO A 162 -1.78 6.20 7.92
C PRO A 162 -0.97 5.63 6.76
N ILE A 163 -1.44 4.54 6.15
CA ILE A 163 -0.72 3.91 5.03
C ILE A 163 -0.66 4.82 3.80
N THR A 164 -1.65 5.69 3.61
CA THR A 164 -1.65 6.66 2.50
C THR A 164 -0.57 7.72 2.72
N VAL A 165 -0.35 8.16 3.96
CA VAL A 165 0.77 9.05 4.28
C VAL A 165 2.11 8.37 4.04
N ALA A 166 2.27 7.13 4.52
CA ALA A 166 3.50 6.39 4.34
C ALA A 166 3.88 6.20 2.86
N ILE A 167 2.92 5.77 2.01
CA ILE A 167 3.19 5.49 0.59
C ILE A 167 3.38 6.77 -0.23
N ASN A 168 2.73 7.88 0.11
CA ASN A 168 2.92 9.14 -0.58
C ASN A 168 4.29 9.80 -0.30
N ARG A 169 5.06 9.25 0.61
CA ARG A 169 6.44 9.63 0.96
C ARG A 169 7.47 8.66 0.39
N ASP A 170 7.05 7.74 -0.45
CA ASP A 170 7.88 6.72 -1.08
C ASP A 170 7.72 6.79 -2.62
N ASN A 171 8.76 6.40 -3.35
CA ASN A 171 8.77 6.41 -4.81
C ASN A 171 8.11 5.18 -5.47
N ASN A 172 7.21 4.55 -4.75
CA ASN A 172 6.38 3.46 -5.27
C ASN A 172 5.33 3.97 -6.28
N PRO A 173 4.87 3.13 -7.21
CA PRO A 173 3.87 3.51 -8.22
C PRO A 173 2.46 3.75 -7.65
N ASP A 174 2.18 3.38 -6.40
CA ASP A 174 0.84 3.39 -5.80
C ASP A 174 0.20 4.76 -5.72
N THR A 175 0.98 5.82 -5.51
CA THR A 175 0.46 7.19 -5.47
C THR A 175 -0.15 7.63 -6.81
N LEU A 176 0.55 7.37 -7.91
CA LEU A 176 0.04 7.66 -9.26
C LEU A 176 -1.13 6.74 -9.61
N LEU A 177 -1.03 5.46 -9.26
CA LEU A 177 -2.11 4.48 -9.39
C LEU A 177 -3.40 5.02 -8.78
N LEU A 178 -3.34 5.50 -7.54
CA LEU A 178 -4.51 5.98 -6.79
C LEU A 178 -5.13 7.22 -7.44
N LEU A 179 -4.31 8.18 -7.90
CA LEU A 179 -4.78 9.34 -8.65
C LEU A 179 -5.58 8.92 -9.89
N LEU A 180 -5.04 8.01 -10.68
CA LEU A 180 -5.65 7.54 -11.92
C LEU A 180 -6.96 6.79 -11.65
N MET A 181 -6.96 5.88 -10.67
CA MET A 181 -8.16 5.12 -10.30
C MET A 181 -9.28 6.03 -9.77
N VAL A 182 -8.97 6.98 -8.87
CA VAL A 182 -9.96 7.93 -8.32
C VAL A 182 -10.47 8.88 -9.41
N SER A 183 -9.60 9.30 -10.33
CA SER A 183 -10.00 10.08 -11.52
C SER A 183 -10.96 9.29 -12.40
N GLY A 184 -10.65 8.02 -12.66
CA GLY A 184 -11.49 7.11 -13.40
C GLY A 184 -12.88 6.93 -12.76
N ALA A 185 -12.94 6.73 -11.44
CA ALA A 185 -14.19 6.61 -10.69
C ALA A 185 -15.03 7.90 -10.73
N ALA A 186 -14.40 9.06 -10.56
CA ALA A 186 -15.08 10.36 -10.63
C ALA A 186 -15.63 10.66 -12.03
N LEU A 187 -14.89 10.31 -13.08
CA LEU A 187 -15.35 10.41 -14.47
C LEU A 187 -16.45 9.40 -14.78
N GLY A 188 -16.39 8.17 -14.23
CA GLY A 188 -17.43 7.17 -14.34
C GLY A 188 -18.74 7.62 -13.72
N LEU A 189 -18.72 8.21 -12.51
CA LEU A 189 -19.90 8.81 -11.87
C LEU A 189 -20.46 9.97 -12.71
N ARG A 190 -19.57 10.81 -13.26
CA ARG A 190 -19.99 11.90 -14.15
C ARG A 190 -20.67 11.37 -15.41
N ALA A 191 -20.11 10.34 -16.04
CA ALA A 191 -20.69 9.69 -17.22
C ALA A 191 -22.08 9.09 -16.92
N THR A 192 -22.20 8.45 -15.73
CA THR A 192 -23.47 7.85 -15.27
C THR A 192 -24.58 8.91 -15.11
N ARG A 193 -24.22 10.05 -14.48
CA ARG A 193 -25.16 11.15 -14.24
C ARG A 193 -25.53 11.89 -15.51
N ASP A 194 -24.50 12.27 -16.31
CA ASP A 194 -24.68 13.16 -17.46
C ASP A 194 -25.07 12.40 -18.73
N GLY A 195 -24.93 11.06 -18.76
CA GLY A 195 -25.17 10.23 -19.95
C GLY A 195 -24.20 10.47 -21.12
N ARG A 196 -23.10 11.21 -20.88
CA ARG A 196 -22.14 11.59 -21.91
C ARG A 196 -21.08 10.52 -22.12
N LEU A 197 -20.72 10.24 -23.37
CA LEU A 197 -19.71 9.25 -23.72
C LEU A 197 -18.30 9.68 -23.29
N LEU A 198 -17.93 10.93 -23.52
CA LEU A 198 -16.55 11.41 -23.30
C LEU A 198 -16.04 11.22 -21.86
N PRO A 199 -16.81 11.50 -20.79
CA PRO A 199 -16.38 11.15 -19.43
C PRO A 199 -16.20 9.64 -19.22
N LEU A 200 -16.99 8.78 -19.89
CA LEU A 200 -16.83 7.32 -19.79
C LEU A 200 -15.54 6.85 -20.47
N LEU A 201 -15.22 7.39 -21.64
CA LEU A 201 -13.95 7.14 -22.31
C LEU A 201 -12.77 7.62 -21.46
N GLY A 202 -12.88 8.82 -20.86
CA GLY A 202 -11.88 9.34 -19.92
C GLY A 202 -11.69 8.44 -18.69
N SER A 203 -12.80 7.88 -18.16
CA SER A 203 -12.74 6.88 -17.07
C SER A 203 -11.96 5.64 -17.51
N ALA A 204 -12.27 5.10 -18.69
CA ALA A 204 -11.58 3.93 -19.25
C ALA A 204 -10.08 4.19 -19.47
N VAL A 205 -9.72 5.35 -20.01
CA VAL A 205 -8.31 5.76 -20.20
C VAL A 205 -7.58 5.88 -18.86
N CYS A 206 -8.22 6.49 -17.84
CA CYS A 206 -7.62 6.56 -16.50
C CYS A 206 -7.33 5.17 -15.91
N PHE A 207 -8.26 4.21 -16.04
CA PHE A 207 -8.04 2.84 -15.60
C PHE A 207 -6.98 2.12 -16.44
N GLY A 208 -6.90 2.38 -17.75
CA GLY A 208 -5.86 1.84 -18.61
C GLY A 208 -4.46 2.38 -18.26
N LEU A 209 -4.35 3.66 -17.93
CA LEU A 209 -3.10 4.24 -17.42
C LEU A 209 -2.78 3.72 -16.01
N ALA A 210 -3.78 3.50 -15.15
CA ALA A 210 -3.59 2.83 -13.86
C ALA A 210 -3.03 1.42 -14.03
N PHE A 211 -3.46 0.69 -15.06
CA PHE A 211 -2.87 -0.59 -15.44
C PHE A 211 -1.38 -0.46 -15.79
N ASN A 212 -0.98 0.60 -16.48
CA ASN A 212 0.44 0.88 -16.79
C ASN A 212 1.25 1.40 -15.59
N THR A 213 0.64 1.56 -14.41
CA THR A 213 1.37 1.77 -13.16
C THR A 213 1.54 0.49 -12.35
N LYS A 214 0.50 -0.37 -12.29
CA LYS A 214 0.52 -1.55 -11.42
C LYS A 214 -0.37 -2.72 -11.90
N MET A 215 -0.54 -2.84 -13.21
CA MET A 215 -1.26 -3.92 -13.88
C MET A 215 -2.65 -4.20 -13.28
N LEU A 216 -3.00 -5.46 -12.99
CA LEU A 216 -4.34 -5.84 -12.56
C LEU A 216 -4.82 -5.14 -11.28
N GLN A 217 -3.92 -4.66 -10.40
CA GLN A 217 -4.33 -3.85 -9.25
C GLN A 217 -5.08 -2.58 -9.68
N GLY A 218 -4.71 -2.00 -10.83
CA GLY A 218 -5.42 -0.86 -11.42
C GLY A 218 -6.88 -1.15 -11.79
N TYR A 219 -7.26 -2.41 -11.93
CA TYR A 219 -8.60 -2.82 -12.36
C TYR A 219 -9.54 -3.23 -11.22
N ILE A 220 -9.07 -3.32 -9.98
CA ILE A 220 -9.90 -3.84 -8.87
C ILE A 220 -11.22 -3.05 -8.74
N ALA A 221 -11.19 -1.72 -8.89
CA ALA A 221 -12.40 -0.90 -8.80
C ALA A 221 -13.23 -0.83 -10.09
N LEU A 222 -12.67 -1.24 -11.22
CA LEU A 222 -13.28 -1.09 -12.55
C LEU A 222 -14.66 -1.75 -12.67
N PRO A 223 -14.88 -2.99 -12.14
CA PRO A 223 -16.19 -3.62 -12.17
C PRO A 223 -17.27 -2.78 -11.49
N ALA A 224 -16.96 -2.14 -10.35
CA ALA A 224 -17.92 -1.29 -9.63
C ALA A 224 -18.30 -0.07 -10.48
N VAL A 225 -17.33 0.57 -11.14
CA VAL A 225 -17.57 1.76 -11.97
C VAL A 225 -18.45 1.42 -13.17
N PHE A 226 -18.13 0.36 -13.88
CA PHE A 226 -18.89 -0.05 -15.08
C PHE A 226 -20.27 -0.62 -14.74
N ALA A 227 -20.39 -1.36 -13.62
CA ALA A 227 -21.67 -1.83 -13.13
C ALA A 227 -22.61 -0.67 -12.75
N VAL A 228 -22.08 0.37 -12.08
CA VAL A 228 -22.87 1.56 -11.74
C VAL A 228 -23.30 2.30 -13.00
N TYR A 229 -22.42 2.46 -13.99
CA TYR A 229 -22.79 3.07 -15.27
C TYR A 229 -23.91 2.27 -15.97
N LEU A 230 -23.78 0.96 -16.02
CA LEU A 230 -24.77 0.08 -16.64
C LEU A 230 -26.12 0.14 -15.90
N TYR A 231 -26.10 0.15 -14.58
CA TYR A 231 -27.29 0.16 -13.74
C TYR A 231 -27.97 1.54 -13.67
N ALA A 232 -27.21 2.58 -13.31
CA ALA A 232 -27.77 3.87 -12.88
C ALA A 232 -27.85 4.92 -14.00
N SER A 233 -27.28 4.70 -15.20
CA SER A 233 -27.43 5.64 -16.30
C SER A 233 -28.89 5.76 -16.77
N HIS A 234 -29.31 6.97 -17.15
CA HIS A 234 -30.64 7.25 -17.71
C HIS A 234 -30.80 6.86 -19.18
N LEU A 235 -29.69 6.51 -19.86
CA LEU A 235 -29.70 6.10 -21.26
C LEU A 235 -30.44 4.76 -21.48
N GLY A 236 -30.94 4.54 -22.68
CA GLY A 236 -31.47 3.23 -23.10
C GLY A 236 -30.39 2.15 -23.17
N TRP A 237 -30.76 0.88 -23.05
CA TRP A 237 -29.82 -0.25 -22.99
C TRP A 237 -28.85 -0.31 -24.17
N ALA A 238 -29.33 -0.15 -25.41
CA ALA A 238 -28.47 -0.17 -26.59
C ALA A 238 -27.37 0.90 -26.53
N LYS A 239 -27.70 2.12 -26.09
CA LYS A 239 -26.72 3.20 -25.94
C LYS A 239 -25.72 2.90 -24.80
N ARG A 240 -26.16 2.31 -23.67
CA ARG A 240 -25.26 1.92 -22.57
C ARG A 240 -24.26 0.88 -23.04
N ILE A 241 -24.73 -0.19 -23.70
CA ILE A 241 -23.90 -1.27 -24.21
C ILE A 241 -22.91 -0.72 -25.23
N ARG A 242 -23.38 0.05 -26.23
CA ARG A 242 -22.49 0.70 -27.20
C ARG A 242 -21.41 1.54 -26.53
N ASN A 243 -21.78 2.38 -25.57
CA ASN A 243 -20.83 3.24 -24.87
C ASN A 243 -19.83 2.43 -24.04
N LEU A 244 -20.25 1.33 -23.42
CA LEU A 244 -19.35 0.41 -22.69
C LEU A 244 -18.40 -0.31 -23.63
N LEU A 245 -18.84 -0.72 -24.83
CA LEU A 245 -17.97 -1.32 -25.83
C LEU A 245 -16.90 -0.33 -26.31
N LEU A 246 -17.28 0.93 -26.57
CA LEU A 246 -16.31 1.98 -26.90
C LEU A 246 -15.35 2.27 -25.74
N ALA A 247 -15.84 2.25 -24.50
CA ALA A 247 -15.00 2.39 -23.31
C ALA A 247 -14.05 1.20 -23.15
N ALA A 248 -14.50 -0.02 -23.45
CA ALA A 248 -13.65 -1.21 -23.44
C ALA A 248 -12.51 -1.13 -24.47
N VAL A 249 -12.79 -0.60 -25.67
CA VAL A 249 -11.74 -0.32 -26.67
C VAL A 249 -10.75 0.71 -26.14
N ALA A 250 -11.24 1.84 -25.58
CA ALA A 250 -10.37 2.86 -25.03
C ALA A 250 -9.53 2.32 -23.86
N LEU A 251 -10.13 1.47 -23.00
CA LEU A 251 -9.44 0.77 -21.92
C LEU A 251 -8.33 -0.14 -22.47
N ALA A 252 -8.64 -0.98 -23.45
CA ALA A 252 -7.68 -1.91 -24.03
C ALA A 252 -6.49 -1.18 -24.67
N VAL A 253 -6.76 -0.16 -25.48
CA VAL A 253 -5.70 0.65 -26.12
C VAL A 253 -4.82 1.32 -25.06
N SER A 254 -5.42 1.98 -24.06
CA SER A 254 -4.67 2.68 -23.01
C SER A 254 -3.98 1.74 -22.02
N SER A 255 -4.37 0.46 -21.94
CA SER A 255 -3.74 -0.53 -21.06
C SER A 255 -2.57 -1.23 -21.72
N PHE A 256 -2.74 -1.65 -22.97
CA PHE A 256 -1.80 -2.61 -23.60
C PHE A 256 -0.79 -1.94 -24.54
N TRP A 257 -0.81 -0.61 -24.69
CA TRP A 257 0.10 0.09 -25.60
C TRP A 257 1.58 -0.20 -25.27
N TRP A 258 1.95 -0.17 -23.98
CA TRP A 258 3.34 -0.41 -23.56
C TRP A 258 3.73 -1.88 -23.78
N ALA A 259 2.92 -2.83 -23.33
CA ALA A 259 3.19 -4.26 -23.52
C ALA A 259 3.28 -4.64 -25.01
N THR A 260 2.42 -4.04 -25.84
CA THR A 260 2.46 -4.22 -27.30
C THR A 260 3.75 -3.64 -27.88
N ALA A 261 4.12 -2.41 -27.52
CA ALA A 261 5.34 -1.78 -28.01
C ALA A 261 6.59 -2.59 -27.61
N VAL A 262 6.66 -3.07 -26.35
CA VAL A 262 7.74 -3.94 -25.87
C VAL A 262 7.80 -5.24 -26.64
N SER A 263 6.66 -5.85 -26.97
CA SER A 263 6.59 -7.13 -27.69
C SER A 263 7.00 -7.03 -29.16
N LEU A 264 6.93 -5.82 -29.74
CA LEU A 264 7.39 -5.56 -31.12
C LEU A 264 8.90 -5.40 -31.21
N VAL A 265 9.61 -5.22 -30.10
CA VAL A 265 11.08 -5.16 -30.07
C VAL A 265 11.65 -6.57 -29.91
N PRO A 266 12.59 -7.02 -30.77
CA PRO A 266 13.23 -8.32 -30.64
C PRO A 266 13.85 -8.52 -29.24
N ALA A 267 13.90 -9.76 -28.76
CA ALA A 267 14.40 -10.10 -27.44
C ALA A 267 15.86 -9.65 -27.20
N ASP A 268 16.69 -9.73 -28.24
CA ASP A 268 18.10 -9.34 -28.17
C ASP A 268 18.30 -7.82 -28.12
N ASP A 269 17.31 -7.04 -28.59
CA ASP A 269 17.35 -5.58 -28.63
C ASP A 269 16.67 -4.92 -27.44
N ARG A 270 16.05 -5.69 -26.53
CA ARG A 270 15.36 -5.17 -25.34
C ARG A 270 15.92 -5.77 -24.05
N PRO A 271 15.76 -5.07 -22.90
CA PRO A 271 16.07 -5.67 -21.61
C PRO A 271 15.18 -6.88 -21.32
N TYR A 272 15.67 -7.81 -20.51
CA TYR A 272 14.83 -8.86 -19.94
C TYR A 272 13.75 -8.22 -19.07
N ILE A 273 12.49 -8.61 -19.25
CA ILE A 273 11.38 -8.04 -18.46
C ILE A 273 11.37 -8.69 -17.08
N GLY A 274 11.77 -7.91 -16.07
CA GLY A 274 11.88 -8.35 -14.68
C GLY A 274 10.55 -8.84 -14.11
N GLY A 275 10.60 -9.88 -13.29
CA GLY A 275 9.43 -10.55 -12.72
C GLY A 275 8.73 -11.51 -13.68
N SER A 276 9.16 -11.61 -14.95
CA SER A 276 8.66 -12.63 -15.87
C SER A 276 9.52 -13.89 -15.83
N THR A 277 8.95 -15.04 -16.21
CA THR A 277 9.68 -16.30 -16.30
C THR A 277 10.28 -16.55 -17.70
N ASP A 278 9.82 -15.80 -18.72
CA ASP A 278 10.18 -15.93 -20.14
C ASP A 278 10.74 -14.64 -20.75
N GLY A 279 10.91 -13.57 -19.99
CA GLY A 279 11.37 -12.26 -20.47
C GLY A 279 10.32 -11.48 -21.26
N THR A 280 9.03 -11.81 -21.17
CA THR A 280 7.97 -11.10 -21.89
C THR A 280 7.11 -10.22 -20.99
N ALA A 281 6.60 -9.11 -21.54
CA ALA A 281 5.65 -8.25 -20.85
C ALA A 281 4.32 -8.96 -20.58
N TRP A 282 3.92 -9.89 -21.42
CA TRP A 282 2.68 -10.65 -21.26
C TRP A 282 2.75 -11.63 -20.09
N ASN A 283 3.88 -12.32 -19.92
CA ASN A 283 4.08 -13.17 -18.76
C ASN A 283 4.11 -12.34 -17.45
N LEU A 284 4.74 -11.16 -17.46
CA LEU A 284 4.70 -10.25 -16.33
C LEU A 284 3.26 -9.85 -15.96
N ILE A 285 2.40 -9.56 -16.97
CA ILE A 285 1.00 -9.15 -16.78
C ILE A 285 0.15 -10.26 -16.21
N PHE A 286 0.17 -11.44 -16.82
CA PHE A 286 -0.73 -12.54 -16.44
C PHE A 286 -0.16 -13.43 -15.34
N GLY A 287 1.16 -13.56 -15.24
CA GLY A 287 1.89 -14.32 -14.23
C GLY A 287 2.08 -13.50 -12.93
N TYR A 288 3.28 -12.94 -12.79
CA TYR A 288 3.73 -12.30 -11.53
C TYR A 288 2.81 -11.19 -11.00
N ASN A 289 2.41 -10.23 -11.82
CA ASN A 289 1.51 -9.13 -11.43
C ASN A 289 0.02 -9.41 -11.69
N GLY A 290 -0.30 -10.60 -12.15
CA GLY A 290 -1.63 -11.06 -12.46
C GLY A 290 -2.17 -12.07 -11.46
N LEU A 291 -2.44 -13.26 -11.99
CA LEU A 291 -3.00 -14.37 -11.21
C LEU A 291 -2.05 -14.81 -10.09
N GLY A 292 -0.74 -14.71 -10.28
CA GLY A 292 0.25 -15.02 -9.26
C GLY A 292 0.11 -14.20 -7.97
N ARG A 293 -0.42 -12.96 -8.04
CA ARG A 293 -0.70 -12.15 -6.84
C ARG A 293 -1.93 -12.63 -6.08
N VAL A 294 -2.91 -13.18 -6.78
CA VAL A 294 -4.18 -13.63 -6.18
C VAL A 294 -4.10 -15.08 -5.73
N LEU A 295 -3.54 -15.97 -6.59
CA LEU A 295 -3.54 -17.41 -6.38
C LEU A 295 -2.21 -17.95 -5.82
N GLY A 296 -1.17 -17.10 -5.73
CA GLY A 296 0.19 -17.58 -5.43
C GLY A 296 0.87 -18.24 -6.64
N GLY A 297 2.11 -18.67 -6.48
CA GLY A 297 2.92 -19.33 -7.52
C GLY A 297 3.84 -18.37 -8.29
N GLU A 298 4.59 -18.88 -9.24
CA GLU A 298 5.57 -18.21 -10.12
C GLU A 298 6.17 -16.88 -9.62
N GLY A 299 7.25 -16.95 -8.80
CA GLY A 299 7.94 -15.77 -8.29
C GLY A 299 7.19 -14.98 -7.22
N ASN A 300 5.92 -15.28 -6.99
CA ASN A 300 5.11 -14.75 -5.89
C ASN A 300 5.13 -15.71 -4.70
N GLY A 301 6.30 -16.17 -4.27
CA GLY A 301 6.47 -17.12 -3.21
C GLY A 301 5.63 -16.80 -1.96
N GLY A 302 4.42 -17.29 -1.98
CA GLY A 302 3.76 -17.73 -0.78
C GLY A 302 4.55 -18.96 -0.40
N GLY A 303 5.38 -18.85 0.65
CA GLY A 303 6.29 -19.90 1.05
C GLY A 303 5.63 -21.25 1.03
N GLY A 304 6.08 -22.13 0.16
CA GLY A 304 5.74 -23.51 0.16
C GLY A 304 6.10 -24.09 1.53
N GLY A 305 5.14 -24.68 2.21
CA GLY A 305 5.36 -25.46 3.43
C GLY A 305 5.29 -24.66 4.72
N GLY A 306 4.11 -24.55 5.31
CA GLY A 306 3.94 -24.26 6.73
C GLY A 306 3.77 -22.79 7.10
N GLY A 307 2.55 -22.26 7.09
CA GLY A 307 2.12 -21.18 7.99
C GLY A 307 2.68 -19.76 7.81
N GLY A 308 3.37 -19.45 6.72
CA GLY A 308 3.99 -18.15 6.53
C GLY A 308 3.10 -17.18 5.79
N GLY A 309 2.29 -16.38 6.48
CA GLY A 309 1.71 -15.19 5.88
C GLY A 309 2.82 -14.25 5.43
N GLY A 310 2.83 -13.85 4.15
CA GLY A 310 3.75 -12.85 3.61
C GLY A 310 3.75 -11.55 4.44
N PHE A 311 4.38 -10.49 3.98
CA PHE A 311 4.54 -9.19 4.68
C PHE A 311 3.27 -8.60 5.31
N SER A 312 2.09 -9.11 5.02
CA SER A 312 0.78 -8.67 5.47
C SER A 312 0.00 -9.68 6.31
N GLY A 313 0.62 -10.79 6.70
CA GLY A 313 -0.03 -11.89 7.41
C GLY A 313 -0.82 -12.83 6.49
N SER A 314 -1.37 -13.90 7.06
CA SER A 314 -2.10 -14.95 6.34
C SER A 314 -3.35 -14.42 5.63
N ALA A 315 -3.68 -15.02 4.47
CA ALA A 315 -4.91 -14.75 3.75
C ALA A 315 -6.12 -15.12 4.61
N GLY A 316 -7.17 -14.32 4.54
CA GLY A 316 -8.40 -14.51 5.28
C GLY A 316 -9.16 -13.21 5.47
N LEU A 317 -10.47 -13.28 5.73
CA LEU A 317 -11.30 -12.11 5.90
C LEU A 317 -10.85 -11.16 7.03
N GLY A 318 -10.17 -11.65 8.05
CA GLY A 318 -9.61 -10.84 9.14
C GLY A 318 -8.30 -10.11 8.80
N ARG A 319 -7.68 -10.36 7.65
CA ARG A 319 -6.32 -9.85 7.33
C ARG A 319 -6.17 -8.36 7.50
N LEU A 320 -7.12 -7.54 7.02
CA LEU A 320 -7.05 -6.08 7.13
C LEU A 320 -7.21 -5.57 8.58
N PHE A 321 -7.61 -6.43 9.50
CA PHE A 321 -7.78 -6.14 10.92
C PHE A 321 -6.68 -6.76 11.79
N ASN A 322 -5.71 -7.48 11.21
CA ASN A 322 -4.62 -8.12 11.94
C ASN A 322 -3.64 -7.08 12.54
N ASP A 323 -2.62 -7.55 13.23
CA ASP A 323 -1.66 -6.69 13.92
C ASP A 323 -0.76 -5.90 12.95
N ILE A 324 -0.55 -6.41 11.73
CA ILE A 324 0.28 -5.76 10.71
C ILE A 324 -0.51 -4.64 9.98
N LEU A 325 -1.70 -4.96 9.48
CA LEU A 325 -2.48 -4.08 8.62
C LEU A 325 -3.49 -3.22 9.39
N GLY A 326 -3.93 -3.65 10.57
CA GLY A 326 -4.98 -2.97 11.32
C GLY A 326 -4.67 -1.50 11.56
N GLY A 327 -3.49 -1.19 12.09
CA GLY A 327 -3.03 0.18 12.33
C GLY A 327 -2.75 0.98 11.05
N GLN A 328 -2.65 0.32 9.89
CA GLN A 328 -2.37 0.97 8.62
C GLN A 328 -3.63 1.50 7.93
N ILE A 329 -4.75 0.74 7.98
CA ILE A 329 -5.93 1.02 7.15
C ILE A 329 -7.28 0.83 7.84
N SER A 330 -7.39 -0.01 8.89
CA SER A 330 -8.71 -0.47 9.35
C SER A 330 -9.47 0.49 10.27
N TRP A 331 -8.89 1.58 10.72
CA TRP A 331 -9.44 2.52 11.71
C TRP A 331 -10.91 2.89 11.50
N LEU A 332 -11.29 3.17 10.27
CA LEU A 332 -12.61 3.65 9.88
C LEU A 332 -13.40 2.66 9.02
N ILE A 333 -12.89 1.44 8.75
CA ILE A 333 -13.63 0.41 8.01
C ILE A 333 -14.97 0.09 8.69
N PRO A 334 -15.05 -0.09 10.03
CA PRO A 334 -16.33 -0.35 10.67
C PRO A 334 -17.35 0.76 10.44
N PHE A 335 -16.95 2.03 10.59
CA PHE A 335 -17.83 3.16 10.31
C PHE A 335 -18.23 3.25 8.84
N ALA A 336 -17.31 3.04 7.91
CA ALA A 336 -17.58 3.05 6.47
C ALA A 336 -18.63 1.98 6.09
N GLY A 337 -18.54 0.78 6.68
CA GLY A 337 -19.54 -0.29 6.52
C GLY A 337 -20.91 0.11 7.03
N ILE A 338 -21.01 0.66 8.24
CA ILE A 338 -22.27 1.16 8.83
C ILE A 338 -22.83 2.31 7.99
N ALA A 339 -21.98 3.23 7.53
CA ALA A 339 -22.36 4.37 6.71
C ALA A 339 -22.85 3.94 5.32
N LEU A 340 -22.25 2.91 4.73
CA LEU A 340 -22.72 2.30 3.48
C LEU A 340 -24.09 1.65 3.66
N ALA A 341 -24.23 0.75 4.63
CA ALA A 341 -25.48 0.05 4.89
C ALA A 341 -26.62 1.01 5.23
N GLY A 342 -26.38 1.93 6.17
CA GLY A 342 -27.34 2.96 6.56
C GLY A 342 -27.69 3.90 5.41
N GLY A 343 -26.70 4.34 4.63
CA GLY A 343 -26.90 5.19 3.46
C GLY A 343 -27.77 4.52 2.39
N LEU A 344 -27.53 3.24 2.08
CA LEU A 344 -28.33 2.47 1.13
C LEU A 344 -29.78 2.27 1.63
N VAL A 345 -29.97 1.99 2.91
CA VAL A 345 -31.31 1.90 3.51
C VAL A 345 -32.03 3.25 3.46
N LEU A 346 -31.34 4.36 3.74
CA LEU A 346 -31.89 5.72 3.63
C LEU A 346 -32.26 6.11 2.20
N CYS A 347 -31.59 5.57 1.17
CA CYS A 347 -32.02 5.73 -0.20
C CYS A 347 -33.36 5.05 -0.49
N GLY A 348 -33.76 4.04 0.27
CA GLY A 348 -35.05 3.38 0.24
C GLY A 348 -35.51 3.00 -1.18
N ARG A 349 -36.69 3.53 -1.60
CA ARG A 349 -37.24 3.33 -2.94
C ARG A 349 -36.85 4.38 -3.97
N ALA A 350 -35.80 5.17 -3.75
CA ALA A 350 -35.30 6.12 -4.74
C ALA A 350 -35.11 5.43 -6.11
N PRO A 351 -35.32 6.14 -7.23
CA PRO A 351 -35.18 5.54 -8.55
C PRO A 351 -33.73 5.06 -8.77
N ARG A 352 -33.53 4.12 -9.69
CA ARG A 352 -32.19 3.56 -9.99
C ARG A 352 -31.17 4.62 -10.46
N ILE A 353 -31.66 5.73 -11.03
CA ILE A 353 -30.85 6.86 -11.52
C ILE A 353 -30.49 7.86 -10.41
N ASP A 354 -30.87 7.61 -9.16
CA ASP A 354 -30.53 8.47 -8.02
C ASP A 354 -29.02 8.58 -7.85
N PRO A 355 -28.44 9.79 -7.88
CA PRO A 355 -26.99 9.98 -7.83
C PRO A 355 -26.38 9.59 -6.47
N THR A 356 -27.16 9.70 -5.38
CA THR A 356 -26.72 9.33 -4.03
C THR A 356 -26.53 7.83 -3.94
N ARG A 357 -27.52 7.07 -4.39
CA ARG A 357 -27.44 5.60 -4.46
C ARG A 357 -26.29 5.17 -5.39
N ALA A 358 -26.17 5.76 -6.58
CA ALA A 358 -25.10 5.45 -7.52
C ALA A 358 -23.71 5.66 -6.91
N ALA A 359 -23.52 6.76 -6.18
CA ALA A 359 -22.24 7.04 -5.50
C ALA A 359 -21.98 6.08 -4.33
N LEU A 360 -23.00 5.74 -3.52
CA LEU A 360 -22.84 4.75 -2.45
C LEU A 360 -22.50 3.36 -3.01
N VAL A 361 -23.14 2.94 -4.09
CA VAL A 361 -22.85 1.64 -4.73
C VAL A 361 -21.44 1.64 -5.34
N LEU A 362 -20.99 2.75 -5.94
CA LEU A 362 -19.65 2.83 -6.49
C LEU A 362 -18.59 2.76 -5.40
N TRP A 363 -18.67 3.64 -4.38
CA TRP A 363 -17.65 3.69 -3.31
C TRP A 363 -17.76 2.47 -2.38
N GLY A 364 -18.96 1.92 -2.18
CA GLY A 364 -19.16 0.64 -1.49
C GLY A 364 -18.58 -0.54 -2.25
N GLY A 365 -18.83 -0.60 -3.57
CA GLY A 365 -18.23 -1.59 -4.46
C GLY A 365 -16.70 -1.46 -4.53
N TRP A 366 -16.17 -0.22 -4.57
CA TRP A 366 -14.74 0.06 -4.44
C TRP A 366 -14.16 -0.54 -3.15
N LEU A 367 -14.77 -0.22 -2.00
CA LEU A 367 -14.32 -0.73 -0.70
C LEU A 367 -14.38 -2.26 -0.66
N LEU A 368 -15.49 -2.85 -1.08
CA LEU A 368 -15.72 -4.29 -1.03
C LEU A 368 -14.75 -5.06 -1.92
N LEU A 369 -14.57 -4.63 -3.18
CA LEU A 369 -13.68 -5.31 -4.12
C LEU A 369 -12.22 -5.27 -3.67
N HIS A 370 -11.72 -4.10 -3.23
CA HIS A 370 -10.36 -4.02 -2.69
C HIS A 370 -10.22 -4.82 -1.39
N TYR A 371 -11.21 -4.73 -0.49
CA TYR A 371 -11.19 -5.49 0.75
C TYR A 371 -11.10 -6.98 0.49
N LEU A 372 -11.99 -7.53 -0.35
CA LEU A 372 -11.99 -8.95 -0.67
C LEU A 372 -10.72 -9.38 -1.37
N THR A 373 -10.25 -8.62 -2.38
CA THR A 373 -9.00 -8.94 -3.08
C THR A 373 -7.82 -9.01 -2.12
N PHE A 374 -7.65 -8.01 -1.24
CA PHE A 374 -6.51 -7.99 -0.31
C PHE A 374 -6.68 -8.95 0.88
N ALA A 375 -7.90 -9.28 1.25
CA ALA A 375 -8.16 -10.28 2.28
C ALA A 375 -7.81 -11.69 1.80
N THR A 376 -8.13 -12.04 0.54
CA THR A 376 -8.04 -13.41 0.03
C THR A 376 -6.81 -13.68 -0.84
N ALA A 377 -6.02 -12.66 -1.21
CA ALA A 377 -4.82 -12.84 -2.02
C ALA A 377 -3.77 -13.72 -1.30
N GLU A 378 -3.34 -14.81 -1.95
CA GLU A 378 -2.37 -15.77 -1.41
C GLU A 378 -0.93 -15.45 -1.83
N GLY A 379 -0.73 -14.69 -2.92
CA GLY A 379 0.58 -14.26 -3.37
C GLY A 379 1.19 -13.15 -2.51
N THR A 380 2.34 -12.64 -2.93
CA THR A 380 3.05 -11.56 -2.22
C THR A 380 2.17 -10.34 -2.03
N MET A 381 1.81 -10.04 -0.78
CA MET A 381 0.99 -8.91 -0.37
C MET A 381 1.80 -7.97 0.52
N HIS A 382 2.02 -6.73 0.05
CA HIS A 382 2.69 -5.70 0.83
C HIS A 382 1.67 -4.82 1.58
N PRO A 383 1.99 -4.35 2.81
CA PRO A 383 1.07 -3.52 3.61
C PRO A 383 0.56 -2.29 2.87
N TYR A 384 1.41 -1.62 2.11
CA TYR A 384 1.08 -0.38 1.41
C TYR A 384 0.06 -0.55 0.27
N TYR A 385 -0.20 -1.77 -0.23
CA TYR A 385 -1.28 -2.01 -1.20
C TYR A 385 -2.64 -1.58 -0.65
N THR A 386 -2.81 -1.64 0.66
CA THR A 386 -4.07 -1.28 1.32
C THR A 386 -4.42 0.22 1.20
N THR A 387 -3.49 1.09 0.73
CA THR A 387 -3.82 2.48 0.40
C THR A 387 -4.96 2.56 -0.63
N ALA A 388 -5.09 1.57 -1.53
CA ALA A 388 -6.16 1.53 -2.52
C ALA A 388 -7.57 1.36 -1.91
N VAL A 389 -7.68 0.93 -0.65
CA VAL A 389 -8.96 0.86 0.08
C VAL A 389 -9.42 2.24 0.56
N ALA A 390 -8.46 3.15 0.84
CA ALA A 390 -8.69 4.43 1.50
C ALA A 390 -9.73 5.35 0.82
N PRO A 391 -9.78 5.51 -0.52
CA PRO A 391 -10.80 6.36 -1.16
C PRO A 391 -12.23 5.90 -0.91
N GLY A 392 -12.48 4.58 -0.90
CA GLY A 392 -13.79 4.01 -0.56
C GLY A 392 -14.18 4.32 0.87
N ILE A 393 -13.27 4.09 1.83
CA ILE A 393 -13.48 4.44 3.25
C ILE A 393 -13.80 5.93 3.38
N ALA A 394 -12.98 6.79 2.79
CA ALA A 394 -13.09 8.24 2.90
C ALA A 394 -14.41 8.76 2.32
N ALA A 395 -14.80 8.30 1.12
CA ALA A 395 -16.04 8.69 0.48
C ALA A 395 -17.29 8.26 1.29
N LEU A 396 -17.26 7.03 1.85
CA LEU A 396 -18.37 6.49 2.65
C LEU A 396 -18.45 7.17 4.02
N CYS A 397 -17.32 7.41 4.69
CA CYS A 397 -17.29 8.16 5.95
C CYS A 397 -17.83 9.59 5.76
N GLY A 398 -17.43 10.26 4.69
CA GLY A 398 -17.92 11.60 4.36
C GLY A 398 -19.39 11.60 3.93
N GLY A 399 -19.71 10.92 2.84
CA GLY A 399 -21.02 10.91 2.23
C GLY A 399 -22.07 10.23 3.11
N GLY A 400 -21.82 8.97 3.46
CA GLY A 400 -22.73 8.18 4.30
C GLY A 400 -22.83 8.74 5.72
N GLY A 401 -21.73 9.22 6.30
CA GLY A 401 -21.71 9.87 7.62
C GLY A 401 -22.63 11.09 7.67
N VAL A 402 -22.60 11.97 6.66
CA VAL A 402 -23.50 13.12 6.59
C VAL A 402 -24.97 12.68 6.40
N MET A 403 -25.22 11.62 5.63
CA MET A 403 -26.58 11.05 5.50
C MET A 403 -27.08 10.54 6.85
N LEU A 404 -26.27 9.78 7.59
CA LEU A 404 -26.61 9.30 8.94
C LEU A 404 -26.85 10.44 9.92
N PHE A 405 -26.05 11.53 9.86
CA PHE A 405 -26.25 12.71 10.68
C PHE A 405 -27.58 13.41 10.37
N ARG A 406 -27.96 13.54 9.09
CA ARG A 406 -29.26 14.11 8.71
C ARG A 406 -30.42 13.23 9.20
N ALA A 407 -30.29 11.91 9.08
CA ALA A 407 -31.29 10.96 9.59
C ALA A 407 -31.38 10.99 11.12
N PHE A 408 -30.23 11.07 11.82
CA PHE A 408 -30.16 11.28 13.26
C PHE A 408 -30.95 12.53 13.72
N ARG A 409 -30.86 13.64 12.96
CA ARG A 409 -31.61 14.89 13.20
C ARG A 409 -33.07 14.81 12.79
N GLY A 410 -33.45 13.93 11.90
CA GLY A 410 -34.77 13.86 11.27
C GLY A 410 -35.95 13.38 12.16
N GLY A 411 -35.70 13.05 13.43
CA GLY A 411 -36.72 12.76 14.40
C GLY A 411 -37.15 11.28 14.49
N ASP A 412 -36.88 10.43 13.52
CA ASP A 412 -37.16 8.99 13.59
C ASP A 412 -36.26 8.33 14.64
N VAL A 413 -36.89 7.68 15.63
CA VAL A 413 -36.21 7.00 16.74
C VAL A 413 -35.29 5.90 16.24
N ARG A 414 -35.62 5.21 15.16
CA ARG A 414 -34.80 4.11 14.59
C ARG A 414 -33.45 4.60 14.11
N TRP A 415 -33.37 5.82 13.57
CA TRP A 415 -32.14 6.43 13.07
C TRP A 415 -31.34 7.17 14.13
N SER A 416 -31.91 7.38 15.32
CA SER A 416 -31.22 8.09 16.40
C SER A 416 -30.04 7.31 17.01
N TRP A 417 -29.99 6.01 16.80
CA TRP A 417 -28.92 5.16 17.36
C TRP A 417 -27.80 4.85 16.38
N VAL A 418 -28.08 4.88 15.05
CA VAL A 418 -27.14 4.38 14.05
C VAL A 418 -25.84 5.20 14.01
N LEU A 419 -25.92 6.53 13.99
CA LEU A 419 -24.73 7.38 13.99
C LEU A 419 -23.96 7.27 15.30
N PRO A 420 -24.57 7.43 16.51
CA PRO A 420 -23.84 7.26 17.77
C PRO A 420 -23.22 5.88 17.94
N ALA A 421 -23.93 4.81 17.54
CA ALA A 421 -23.41 3.44 17.58
C ALA A 421 -22.21 3.26 16.63
N GLY A 422 -22.28 3.79 15.42
CA GLY A 422 -21.18 3.76 14.46
C GLY A 422 -19.93 4.47 15.00
N LEU A 423 -20.09 5.63 15.65
CA LEU A 423 -19.01 6.36 16.28
C LEU A 423 -18.43 5.60 17.48
N ALA A 424 -19.28 5.01 18.32
CA ALA A 424 -18.87 4.21 19.46
C ALA A 424 -18.04 2.99 19.03
N VAL A 425 -18.52 2.23 18.03
CA VAL A 425 -17.78 1.09 17.46
C VAL A 425 -16.42 1.52 16.91
N THR A 426 -16.36 2.68 16.26
CA THR A 426 -15.10 3.24 15.75
C THR A 426 -14.15 3.59 16.90
N GLY A 427 -14.66 4.21 17.97
CA GLY A 427 -13.87 4.51 19.17
C GLY A 427 -13.34 3.23 19.85
N ILE A 428 -14.18 2.23 20.01
CA ILE A 428 -13.77 0.92 20.56
C ILE A 428 -12.67 0.29 19.69
N TRP A 429 -12.84 0.31 18.36
CA TRP A 429 -11.83 -0.24 17.46
C TRP A 429 -10.50 0.54 17.54
N ALA A 430 -10.56 1.86 17.63
CA ALA A 430 -9.37 2.70 17.82
C ALA A 430 -8.62 2.34 19.12
N VAL A 431 -9.35 2.06 20.21
CA VAL A 431 -8.75 1.59 21.48
C VAL A 431 -8.07 0.23 21.30
N VAL A 432 -8.71 -0.70 20.60
CA VAL A 432 -8.12 -2.03 20.30
C VAL A 432 -6.81 -1.87 19.54
N LEU A 433 -6.78 -1.02 18.51
CA LEU A 433 -5.57 -0.80 17.72
C LEU A 433 -4.45 -0.13 18.52
N LEU A 434 -4.76 0.89 19.32
CA LEU A 434 -3.77 1.59 20.14
C LEU A 434 -3.19 0.70 21.26
N ARG A 435 -3.99 -0.18 21.84
CA ARG A 435 -3.53 -1.13 22.85
C ARG A 435 -2.62 -2.24 22.34
N ARG A 436 -2.53 -2.43 21.01
CA ARG A 436 -1.53 -3.33 20.41
C ARG A 436 -0.11 -2.78 20.51
N ALA A 437 0.04 -1.45 20.59
CA ALA A 437 1.31 -0.77 20.77
C ALA A 437 1.43 -0.32 22.24
N THR A 438 1.91 -1.21 23.11
CA THR A 438 1.85 -1.07 24.57
C THR A 438 2.61 0.15 25.09
N ASP A 439 3.72 0.53 24.44
CA ASP A 439 4.63 1.58 24.94
C ASP A 439 4.55 2.88 24.10
N TRP A 440 3.56 2.95 23.17
CA TRP A 440 3.46 4.09 22.27
C TRP A 440 2.21 4.92 22.56
N ASN A 441 2.39 6.21 22.93
CA ASN A 441 1.31 7.17 23.18
C ASN A 441 0.19 6.61 24.08
N THR A 442 0.55 6.00 25.20
CA THR A 442 -0.37 5.29 26.11
C THR A 442 -1.51 6.16 26.66
N TRP A 443 -1.36 7.48 26.65
CA TRP A 443 -2.39 8.45 27.03
C TRP A 443 -3.51 8.60 25.98
N LEU A 444 -3.26 8.20 24.73
CA LEU A 444 -4.17 8.51 23.61
C LEU A 444 -5.45 7.67 23.66
N TRP A 445 -5.35 6.36 23.95
CA TRP A 445 -6.55 5.52 24.00
C TRP A 445 -7.53 5.89 25.12
N PRO A 446 -7.12 6.25 26.39
CA PRO A 446 -8.06 6.74 27.39
C PRO A 446 -8.68 8.07 26.99
N ALA A 447 -7.90 8.98 26.39
CA ALA A 447 -8.42 10.25 25.88
C ALA A 447 -9.51 10.03 24.82
N ILE A 448 -9.32 9.10 23.87
CA ILE A 448 -10.33 8.74 22.87
C ILE A 448 -11.59 8.20 23.55
N VAL A 449 -11.46 7.33 24.55
CA VAL A 449 -12.62 6.79 25.29
C VAL A 449 -13.43 7.91 25.92
N VAL A 450 -12.76 8.79 26.66
CA VAL A 450 -13.43 9.90 27.38
C VAL A 450 -14.10 10.85 26.37
N VAL A 451 -13.37 11.33 25.38
CA VAL A 451 -13.89 12.28 24.40
C VAL A 451 -15.04 11.66 23.59
N MET A 452 -14.91 10.41 23.15
CA MET A 452 -15.95 9.73 22.39
C MET A 452 -17.21 9.51 23.25
N ALA A 453 -17.07 9.07 24.48
CA ALA A 453 -18.20 8.89 25.41
C ALA A 453 -18.94 10.21 25.65
N LEU A 454 -18.22 11.29 25.98
CA LEU A 454 -18.80 12.63 26.16
C LEU A 454 -19.48 13.13 24.88
N ALA A 455 -18.86 12.88 23.72
CA ALA A 455 -19.42 13.26 22.42
C ALA A 455 -20.71 12.50 22.12
N VAL A 456 -20.76 11.19 22.36
CA VAL A 456 -21.95 10.36 22.17
C VAL A 456 -23.09 10.80 23.12
N VAL A 457 -22.79 11.03 24.40
CA VAL A 457 -23.75 11.58 25.36
C VAL A 457 -24.25 12.95 24.89
N GLY A 458 -23.35 13.84 24.49
CA GLY A 458 -23.71 15.15 23.96
C GLY A 458 -24.60 15.11 22.71
N LEU A 459 -24.34 14.16 21.80
CA LEU A 459 -25.20 13.93 20.64
C LEU A 459 -26.64 13.63 21.07
N PHE A 460 -26.86 12.76 22.06
CA PHE A 460 -28.20 12.45 22.56
C PHE A 460 -28.84 13.62 23.32
N VAL A 461 -28.09 14.25 24.23
CA VAL A 461 -28.60 15.35 25.07
C VAL A 461 -28.99 16.57 24.24
N PHE A 462 -28.23 16.91 23.22
CA PHE A 462 -28.43 18.10 22.40
C PHE A 462 -29.20 17.83 21.08
N ARG A 463 -29.66 16.58 20.86
CA ARG A 463 -30.35 16.19 19.65
C ARG A 463 -31.61 17.04 19.36
N SER A 464 -32.45 17.23 20.38
CA SER A 464 -33.82 17.78 20.26
C SER A 464 -33.94 19.24 20.70
N GLY A 465 -32.87 19.92 21.11
CA GLY A 465 -32.94 21.25 21.60
C GLY A 465 -32.46 22.33 20.62
N ASN A 466 -32.75 23.59 20.94
CA ASN A 466 -32.27 24.78 20.20
C ASN A 466 -30.75 24.99 20.33
N ARG A 467 -30.02 24.03 20.93
CA ARG A 467 -28.59 24.11 21.24
C ARG A 467 -27.74 23.57 20.09
N VAL A 468 -27.98 24.04 18.87
CA VAL A 468 -27.28 23.59 17.66
C VAL A 468 -25.74 23.65 17.77
N ARG A 469 -25.21 24.66 18.47
CA ARG A 469 -23.75 24.81 18.68
C ARG A 469 -23.19 23.66 19.52
N LEU A 470 -23.89 23.23 20.57
CA LEU A 470 -23.44 22.14 21.45
C LEU A 470 -23.56 20.78 20.70
N LEU A 471 -24.59 20.58 19.90
CA LEU A 471 -24.68 19.40 19.02
C LEU A 471 -23.53 19.36 18.01
N ALA A 472 -23.24 20.48 17.36
CA ALA A 472 -22.10 20.59 16.42
C ALA A 472 -20.76 20.32 17.11
N ALA A 473 -20.57 20.85 18.33
CA ALA A 473 -19.38 20.60 19.14
C ALA A 473 -19.25 19.11 19.51
N SER A 474 -20.35 18.45 19.91
CA SER A 474 -20.37 17.00 20.19
C SER A 474 -20.01 16.18 18.96
N LEU A 475 -20.56 16.53 17.78
CA LEU A 475 -20.20 15.86 16.53
C LEU A 475 -18.73 16.09 16.18
N ALA A 476 -18.24 17.32 16.30
CA ALA A 476 -16.83 17.64 16.05
C ALA A 476 -15.91 16.86 16.99
N ALA A 477 -16.23 16.80 18.29
CA ALA A 477 -15.50 16.01 19.27
C ALA A 477 -15.45 14.51 18.91
N ALA A 478 -16.58 13.95 18.45
CA ALA A 478 -16.64 12.55 17.98
C ALA A 478 -15.76 12.32 16.75
N VAL A 479 -15.77 13.24 15.78
CA VAL A 479 -14.92 13.17 14.58
C VAL A 479 -13.44 13.27 14.97
N VAL A 480 -13.08 14.19 15.88
CA VAL A 480 -11.71 14.33 16.39
C VAL A 480 -11.28 13.04 17.10
N ALA A 481 -12.11 12.46 17.96
CA ALA A 481 -11.80 11.20 18.63
C ALA A 481 -11.62 10.04 17.66
N ALA A 482 -12.48 9.96 16.61
CA ALA A 482 -12.39 8.93 15.59
C ALA A 482 -11.13 9.05 14.71
N LEU A 483 -10.62 10.28 14.50
CA LEU A 483 -9.45 10.56 13.69
C LEU A 483 -8.15 10.68 14.49
N ALA A 484 -8.21 10.71 15.83
CA ALA A 484 -7.04 10.91 16.68
C ALA A 484 -6.00 9.78 16.54
N GLY A 485 -6.44 8.53 16.48
CA GLY A 485 -5.57 7.37 16.26
C GLY A 485 -4.89 7.40 14.88
N PRO A 486 -5.65 7.42 13.77
CA PRO A 486 -5.05 7.50 12.44
C PRO A 486 -4.19 8.75 12.24
N ALA A 487 -4.57 9.91 12.82
CA ALA A 487 -3.75 11.12 12.79
C ALA A 487 -2.40 10.91 13.48
N ALA A 488 -2.41 10.34 14.70
CA ALA A 488 -1.18 10.08 15.45
C ALA A 488 -0.23 9.15 14.66
N TYR A 489 -0.75 8.09 14.05
CA TYR A 489 0.03 7.21 13.17
C TYR A 489 0.58 7.96 11.95
N SER A 490 -0.23 8.82 11.33
CA SER A 490 0.17 9.63 10.17
C SER A 490 1.26 10.63 10.49
N PHE A 491 1.20 11.28 11.65
CA PHE A 491 2.24 12.22 12.11
C PHE A 491 3.52 11.52 12.54
N ALA A 492 3.47 10.25 12.96
CA ALA A 492 4.65 9.46 13.28
C ALA A 492 5.53 9.16 12.06
N VAL A 493 4.98 9.09 10.84
CA VAL A 493 5.75 8.77 9.61
C VAL A 493 6.88 9.77 9.34
N PRO A 494 6.66 11.11 9.34
CA PRO A 494 7.73 12.07 9.14
C PRO A 494 8.74 12.11 10.30
N ALA A 495 8.31 11.81 11.52
CA ALA A 495 9.14 11.83 12.72
C ALA A 495 10.10 10.63 12.78
N SER A 496 9.69 9.50 12.21
CA SER A 496 10.47 8.27 12.19
C SER A 496 11.24 8.06 10.87
N ALA A 497 11.32 9.11 10.03
CA ALA A 497 12.04 9.05 8.78
C ALA A 497 13.49 8.65 9.03
N GLY A 498 13.86 7.47 8.61
CA GLY A 498 15.21 6.89 8.75
C GLY A 498 15.30 5.64 9.63
N GLY A 499 14.26 5.19 10.34
CA GLY A 499 14.46 4.07 11.26
C GLY A 499 13.29 3.20 11.65
N ALA A 500 12.08 3.69 11.68
CA ALA A 500 10.98 2.93 12.25
C ALA A 500 10.10 2.30 11.15
N GLY A 501 10.20 1.02 10.97
CA GLY A 501 9.28 0.20 10.18
C GLY A 501 9.74 -0.22 8.80
N GLY A 502 10.87 0.28 8.31
CA GLY A 502 11.41 -0.10 7.01
C GLY A 502 12.51 -1.17 7.10
N GLY A 503 12.21 -2.33 7.61
CA GLY A 503 13.06 -3.48 7.32
C GLY A 503 13.12 -3.70 5.83
N MET A 504 14.31 -3.62 5.21
CA MET A 504 14.57 -3.75 3.77
C MET A 504 14.50 -2.41 2.98
N GLY A 505 15.18 -1.35 3.43
CA GLY A 505 15.56 -0.21 2.57
C GLY A 505 14.42 0.43 1.78
N GLY A 506 13.33 0.85 2.43
CA GLY A 506 12.21 1.51 1.75
C GLY A 506 11.21 0.59 1.04
N THR A 507 11.39 -0.72 1.09
CA THR A 507 10.55 -1.68 0.34
C THR A 507 9.13 -1.80 0.88
N ASN A 508 8.89 -1.55 2.17
CA ASN A 508 7.59 -1.70 2.83
C ASN A 508 7.28 -0.50 3.73
N PRO A 509 6.97 0.66 3.14
CA PRO A 509 6.59 1.82 3.95
C PRO A 509 5.34 1.54 4.75
N THR A 510 5.41 1.83 6.06
CA THR A 510 4.32 1.71 7.03
C THR A 510 4.29 2.93 7.95
N ALA A 511 3.18 3.11 8.69
CA ALA A 511 2.97 4.24 9.59
C ALA A 511 2.81 3.78 11.03
N GLY A 512 3.22 4.60 11.97
CA GLY A 512 3.08 4.31 13.41
C GLY A 512 4.06 3.26 13.93
N PRO A 513 3.83 2.75 15.15
CA PRO A 513 4.67 1.72 15.75
C PRO A 513 4.47 0.36 15.09
N SER A 514 5.51 -0.48 15.08
CA SER A 514 5.41 -1.87 14.66
C SER A 514 4.63 -2.67 15.70
N THR A 515 3.50 -3.26 15.32
CA THR A 515 2.61 -4.00 16.22
C THR A 515 2.50 -5.50 15.93
N GLY A 516 3.19 -6.01 14.90
CA GLY A 516 3.11 -7.42 14.51
C GLY A 516 4.46 -8.07 14.22
N GLN A 517 4.55 -9.37 14.35
CA GLN A 517 5.72 -10.21 14.00
C GLN A 517 5.95 -10.32 12.48
N GLY A 518 5.72 -9.27 11.71
CA GLY A 518 5.88 -9.24 10.26
C GLY A 518 7.17 -8.58 9.77
N GLY A 519 8.10 -8.25 10.65
CA GLY A 519 9.39 -7.66 10.30
C GLY A 519 10.49 -8.69 10.31
N PHE A 520 10.99 -9.12 9.16
CA PHE A 520 12.30 -9.73 9.06
C PHE A 520 13.35 -8.72 9.57
N GLY A 521 13.93 -8.98 10.76
CA GLY A 521 15.08 -8.24 11.27
C GLY A 521 14.79 -7.17 12.32
N GLY A 522 14.01 -7.49 13.35
CA GLY A 522 13.97 -6.72 14.59
C GLY A 522 14.15 -7.66 15.76
N GLY A 523 15.39 -8.10 15.98
CA GLY A 523 15.75 -8.72 17.25
C GLY A 523 15.39 -7.74 18.36
N ARG A 524 14.58 -8.16 19.30
CA ARG A 524 14.39 -7.48 20.58
C ARG A 524 15.77 -7.22 21.18
N GLY A 525 16.29 -6.02 21.01
CA GLY A 525 17.31 -5.45 21.85
C GLY A 525 16.65 -5.09 23.18
N GLY A 526 16.54 -6.06 24.08
CA GLY A 526 16.31 -5.76 25.47
C GLY A 526 17.49 -4.96 26.02
N PRO A 527 17.31 -3.99 26.93
CA PRO A 527 18.43 -3.30 27.53
C PRO A 527 19.25 -4.34 28.32
N GLY A 528 20.45 -4.63 27.84
CA GLY A 528 21.41 -5.47 28.49
C GLY A 528 21.84 -4.88 29.80
N GLY A 529 21.36 -5.45 30.90
CA GLY A 529 21.96 -5.33 32.21
C GLY A 529 23.19 -6.20 32.27
N ASN A 530 24.36 -5.59 32.26
CA ASN A 530 25.62 -6.20 32.61
C ASN A 530 25.66 -6.38 34.12
N ALA A 531 25.59 -7.62 34.60
CA ALA A 531 25.96 -7.96 35.99
C ALA A 531 26.67 -9.31 35.97
N GLY A 532 27.98 -9.24 36.10
CA GLY A 532 28.83 -10.35 36.45
C GLY A 532 28.54 -10.82 37.86
N GLY A 533 28.56 -12.10 38.09
CA GLY A 533 28.63 -12.73 39.42
C GLY A 533 29.05 -14.18 39.30
N PRO A 534 30.04 -14.60 40.09
CA PRO A 534 30.54 -15.97 40.05
C PRO A 534 29.86 -16.85 41.11
N GLY A 535 29.79 -18.16 40.88
CA GLY A 535 29.55 -19.09 41.97
C GLY A 535 28.71 -20.28 41.61
N GLY A 536 29.29 -21.36 41.48
CA GLY A 536 29.35 -22.70 41.87
C GLY A 536 28.08 -23.35 42.43
N GLY A 537 27.78 -24.58 42.00
CA GLY A 537 26.80 -25.45 42.59
C GLY A 537 26.64 -26.72 41.78
N GLU A 538 27.31 -27.78 42.26
CA GLU A 538 27.23 -29.16 41.82
C GLU A 538 25.82 -29.72 41.79
N MET A 539 25.58 -30.62 40.85
CA MET A 539 24.50 -31.59 40.88
C MET A 539 25.04 -32.99 40.73
N PRO A 540 24.61 -33.94 41.53
CA PRO A 540 24.98 -35.34 41.33
C PRO A 540 23.86 -36.15 40.65
N GLY A 541 24.24 -36.96 39.75
CA GLY A 541 24.09 -38.33 39.41
C GLY A 541 22.73 -39.05 39.40
N GLY A 542 22.54 -39.87 38.40
CA GLY A 542 21.57 -40.98 38.35
C GLY A 542 21.41 -41.46 36.91
N THR A 543 22.30 -42.31 36.50
CA THR A 543 22.31 -43.76 36.16
C THR A 543 21.16 -44.28 35.28
N GLN A 544 21.58 -44.78 34.11
CA GLN A 544 21.42 -46.12 33.51
C GLN A 544 20.03 -46.49 32.94
N GLN A 545 19.87 -47.07 31.80
CA GLN A 545 20.39 -48.25 31.10
C GLN A 545 19.58 -48.33 29.79
N GLY A 546 20.01 -48.58 28.62
CA GLY A 546 20.69 -49.73 28.09
C GLY A 546 19.72 -50.56 27.24
N GLY A 547 20.03 -50.82 25.98
CA GLY A 547 19.29 -51.79 25.20
C GLY A 547 19.49 -51.64 23.69
N GLN A 548 20.41 -52.39 23.17
CA GLN A 548 20.70 -52.73 21.76
C GLN A 548 19.52 -53.46 21.10
N ALA A 549 19.26 -53.35 19.80
CA ALA A 549 19.85 -54.13 18.72
C ALA A 549 18.91 -54.16 17.51
N ALA A 550 19.51 -53.94 16.37
CA ALA A 550 19.54 -54.71 15.12
C ALA A 550 18.25 -55.01 14.34
N GLY A 551 18.33 -54.68 13.05
CA GLY A 551 18.12 -55.67 12.01
C GLY A 551 17.04 -55.35 10.99
N GLN A 552 17.47 -54.90 9.83
CA GLN A 552 17.26 -55.47 8.48
C GLN A 552 15.89 -55.54 7.82
N GLU A 553 15.92 -54.96 6.63
CA GLU A 553 15.40 -55.40 5.33
C GLU A 553 13.89 -55.40 5.01
N GLY A 554 13.53 -54.68 3.99
CA GLY A 554 13.12 -55.27 2.69
C GLY A 554 11.63 -55.15 2.37
N GLY A 555 11.33 -54.55 1.21
CA GLY A 555 10.29 -55.11 0.37
C GLY A 555 9.11 -54.20 0.01
N GLN A 556 9.18 -53.63 -1.18
CA GLN A 556 8.18 -53.55 -2.26
C GLN A 556 6.68 -53.38 -1.97
N ALA A 557 6.13 -52.37 -2.70
CA ALA A 557 4.72 -52.22 -3.05
C ALA A 557 4.17 -53.44 -3.84
N PRO A 558 2.85 -53.61 -4.12
CA PRO A 558 2.00 -52.66 -4.80
C PRO A 558 0.47 -52.67 -4.49
N GLY A 559 -0.21 -51.61 -4.88
CA GLY A 559 -1.45 -51.69 -5.66
C GLY A 559 -2.79 -51.96 -4.99
N GLY A 560 -3.78 -51.17 -5.30
CA GLY A 560 -5.16 -51.62 -5.35
C GLY A 560 -6.18 -50.76 -4.61
N GLY A 561 -6.99 -50.07 -5.33
CA GLY A 561 -8.21 -49.48 -5.34
C GLY A 561 -9.35 -49.87 -4.35
N GLY A 562 -10.31 -48.97 -4.19
CA GLY A 562 -11.62 -49.33 -3.67
C GLY A 562 -12.34 -48.18 -2.95
N THR A 563 -13.28 -47.63 -3.63
CA THR A 563 -14.50 -46.93 -3.27
C THR A 563 -15.12 -47.24 -1.91
N GLY A 564 -15.77 -46.21 -1.29
CA GLY A 564 -16.92 -46.45 -0.41
C GLY A 564 -17.16 -45.40 0.69
N GLU A 565 -18.14 -44.58 0.46
CA GLU A 565 -19.21 -44.08 1.32
C GLU A 565 -19.00 -43.73 2.82
N LEU A 566 -19.52 -42.49 3.10
CA LEU A 566 -19.97 -42.02 4.44
C LEU A 566 -21.10 -42.88 5.04
N PRO A 567 -21.46 -42.86 6.35
CA PRO A 567 -22.01 -41.68 6.99
C PRO A 567 -21.83 -41.54 8.54
N GLY A 568 -22.03 -40.33 9.04
CA GLY A 568 -22.89 -39.99 10.18
C GLY A 568 -22.51 -40.31 11.62
N GLY A 569 -22.58 -39.31 12.50
CA GLY A 569 -22.87 -39.47 13.92
C GLY A 569 -22.08 -38.56 14.87
N ALA A 570 -22.66 -37.45 15.25
CA ALA A 570 -22.46 -36.86 16.59
C ALA A 570 -23.37 -37.60 17.57
N PRO A 571 -23.32 -37.45 18.94
CA PRO A 571 -23.12 -36.22 19.68
C PRO A 571 -22.50 -36.36 21.12
N GLN A 572 -22.42 -35.19 21.81
CA GLN A 572 -22.45 -34.98 23.29
C GLN A 572 -21.21 -35.38 24.10
N GLY A 573 -20.66 -34.62 25.03
CA GLY A 573 -21.17 -33.66 26.00
C GLY A 573 -20.28 -33.81 27.24
N GLY A 574 -20.09 -32.80 28.05
CA GLY A 574 -19.51 -32.96 29.36
C GLY A 574 -18.76 -31.74 29.89
N GLU A 575 -19.48 -30.97 30.65
CA GLU A 575 -19.12 -29.90 31.57
C GLU A 575 -18.06 -30.27 32.63
N ASN A 576 -17.39 -29.27 33.14
CA ASN A 576 -17.10 -28.84 34.51
C ASN A 576 -15.79 -28.08 34.54
N GLY A 577 -15.68 -26.87 35.01
CA GLY A 577 -16.15 -26.32 36.28
C GLY A 577 -14.94 -26.13 37.20
N GLY A 578 -14.68 -24.87 37.63
CA GLY A 578 -13.89 -24.66 38.82
C GLY A 578 -12.89 -23.48 38.80
N PHE A 579 -13.34 -22.29 39.14
CA PHE A 579 -12.58 -21.28 39.93
C PHE A 579 -12.50 -21.76 41.40
N PRO A 580 -11.70 -21.20 42.36
CA PRO A 580 -11.37 -19.81 42.60
C PRO A 580 -10.01 -19.45 43.28
N GLY A 581 -9.70 -18.15 43.34
CA GLY A 581 -9.22 -17.44 44.53
C GLY A 581 -7.69 -17.44 44.77
N GLY A 582 -7.02 -16.34 44.99
CA GLY A 582 -7.21 -15.25 45.86
C GLY A 582 -5.88 -14.95 46.59
N GLY A 583 -5.58 -13.68 46.86
CA GLY A 583 -4.71 -13.26 47.98
C GLY A 583 -3.42 -12.54 47.52
N THR A 584 -3.41 -11.26 47.52
CA THR A 584 -3.11 -10.19 48.54
C THR A 584 -1.64 -9.94 48.89
N GLY A 585 -1.27 -8.68 48.82
CA GLY A 585 -0.32 -7.96 49.68
C GLY A 585 1.05 -7.75 49.04
N GLY A 586 1.64 -6.57 49.07
CA GLY A 586 1.54 -5.33 49.73
C GLY A 586 2.86 -4.61 49.58
N GLN A 587 2.75 -3.34 49.31
CA GLN A 587 3.30 -2.14 49.97
C GLN A 587 4.80 -1.83 49.90
N ASN A 588 4.99 -0.53 49.54
CA ASN A 588 5.97 0.48 50.01
C ASN A 588 7.34 0.50 49.33
N GLY A 589 7.92 1.58 48.95
CA GLY A 589 7.74 2.98 49.15
C GLY A 589 9.03 3.71 48.77
N GLU A 590 8.87 4.97 48.49
CA GLU A 590 9.81 6.11 48.71
C GLU A 590 10.98 6.35 47.75
N PHE A 591 10.86 7.57 47.20
CA PHE A 591 11.90 8.49 46.72
C PHE A 591 12.85 8.94 47.84
N PRO A 592 14.03 9.65 47.63
CA PRO A 592 14.20 10.83 46.78
C PRO A 592 15.60 11.09 46.16
N GLY A 593 15.64 11.99 45.17
CA GLY A 593 16.45 13.18 45.03
C GLY A 593 17.96 13.17 44.78
N GLY A 594 18.40 14.10 43.91
CA GLY A 594 19.73 14.73 43.93
C GLY A 594 20.41 14.88 42.58
N GLN A 595 20.24 15.95 41.92
CA GLN A 595 21.08 17.09 41.52
C GLN A 595 22.56 16.87 41.13
N GLY A 596 22.92 17.55 40.00
CA GLY A 596 24.26 18.09 39.67
C GLY A 596 24.67 17.69 38.26
N GLY A 597 24.80 18.52 37.25
CA GLY A 597 25.47 19.82 37.17
C GLY A 597 26.81 19.64 36.42
N GLY A 598 26.98 20.24 35.23
CA GLY A 598 28.29 20.29 34.55
C GLY A 598 28.20 20.79 33.12
N GLU A 599 28.25 22.11 32.95
CA GLU A 599 28.56 22.82 31.70
C GLU A 599 30.00 22.59 31.25
N ASN A 600 30.20 22.62 29.91
CA ASN A 600 31.23 23.41 29.18
C ASN A 600 31.09 23.12 27.71
N GLY A 601 30.81 24.01 26.91
CA GLY A 601 31.22 25.18 26.22
C GLY A 601 32.47 24.99 25.35
N THR A 602 32.31 25.06 24.02
CA THR A 602 33.05 25.97 23.11
C THR A 602 32.78 25.65 21.64
N ALA A 603 32.26 26.60 20.90
CA ALA A 603 32.36 26.76 19.44
C ALA A 603 33.60 27.67 19.19
N PRO A 604 34.03 28.09 17.94
CA PRO A 604 33.48 27.86 16.58
C PRO A 604 34.58 27.64 15.50
N GLY A 605 34.14 27.37 14.27
CA GLY A 605 34.86 27.80 13.08
C GLY A 605 35.08 26.76 12.00
N GLY A 606 34.64 27.04 10.77
CA GLY A 606 35.20 26.45 9.55
C GLY A 606 34.17 25.99 8.51
N SER A 607 33.82 26.89 7.61
CA SER A 607 33.11 26.67 6.36
C SER A 607 33.76 25.59 5.49
N GLY A 608 32.95 24.65 4.97
CA GLY A 608 33.33 23.77 3.88
C GLY A 608 32.04 23.16 3.29
N GLY A 609 31.73 23.59 2.06
CA GLY A 609 30.55 23.13 1.32
C GLY A 609 30.58 21.62 1.12
N GLN A 610 29.55 20.95 1.61
CA GLN A 610 29.34 19.54 1.36
C GLN A 610 28.12 19.37 0.46
N ARG A 611 28.40 18.94 -0.77
CA ARG A 611 27.41 18.36 -1.69
C ARG A 611 26.68 17.27 -0.95
N GLY A 612 25.33 17.34 -0.96
CA GLY A 612 24.46 16.36 -0.31
C GLY A 612 24.69 14.95 -0.85
N GLY A 613 25.39 14.15 -0.07
CA GLY A 613 25.51 12.72 -0.26
C GLY A 613 24.25 12.03 0.30
N PHE A 614 23.72 11.04 -0.40
CA PHE A 614 22.71 10.13 0.09
C PHE A 614 23.27 9.42 1.34
N GLY A 615 22.86 9.88 2.54
CA GLY A 615 23.24 9.29 3.81
C GLY A 615 22.60 7.91 3.94
N GLY A 616 23.42 6.86 3.96
CA GLY A 616 23.03 5.49 4.17
C GLY A 616 22.53 5.26 5.60
N GLY A 617 21.28 4.80 5.75
CA GLY A 617 20.81 4.14 6.95
C GLY A 617 21.29 2.69 6.94
N GLY A 618 22.12 2.31 7.90
CA GLY A 618 22.66 0.97 8.04
C GLY A 618 21.56 -0.08 8.21
N GLY A 619 21.45 -0.99 7.25
CA GLY A 619 20.64 -2.20 7.30
C GLY A 619 21.48 -3.38 6.84
N MET A 620 21.53 -4.45 7.61
CA MET A 620 22.28 -5.68 7.40
C MET A 620 22.06 -6.30 6.01
N GLY A 621 22.74 -5.79 5.01
CA GLY A 621 23.04 -6.44 3.74
C GLY A 621 24.49 -6.10 3.50
N GLY A 622 25.35 -7.09 3.24
CA GLY A 622 26.80 -6.90 3.14
C GLY A 622 27.14 -5.62 2.39
N GLU A 623 27.63 -4.62 3.10
CA GLU A 623 28.09 -3.35 2.54
C GLU A 623 29.20 -3.67 1.55
N THR A 624 28.96 -3.38 0.29
CA THR A 624 30.04 -3.37 -0.69
C THR A 624 30.96 -2.26 -0.25
N SER A 625 32.15 -2.61 0.25
CA SER A 625 33.07 -1.64 0.84
C SER A 625 33.44 -0.57 -0.21
N SER A 626 33.64 0.66 0.23
CA SER A 626 34.12 1.75 -0.63
C SER A 626 35.43 1.39 -1.32
N GLU A 627 36.20 0.49 -0.73
CA GLU A 627 37.42 -0.07 -1.25
C GLU A 627 37.18 -0.99 -2.44
N LEU A 628 36.18 -1.88 -2.34
CA LEU A 628 35.75 -2.73 -3.47
C LEU A 628 35.21 -1.90 -4.63
N ILE A 629 34.40 -0.87 -4.36
CA ILE A 629 33.93 0.05 -5.40
C ILE A 629 35.09 0.71 -6.10
N SER A 630 36.03 1.28 -5.36
CA SER A 630 37.23 1.93 -5.91
C SER A 630 38.09 0.96 -6.73
N TYR A 631 38.22 -0.28 -6.29
CA TYR A 631 38.90 -1.34 -7.04
C TYR A 631 38.21 -1.63 -8.37
N LEU A 632 36.88 -1.83 -8.37
CA LEU A 632 36.09 -2.13 -9.56
C LEU A 632 36.14 -0.98 -10.58
N GLU A 633 36.05 0.27 -10.11
CA GLU A 633 36.12 1.45 -10.98
C GLU A 633 37.50 1.59 -11.65
N LYS A 634 38.56 1.29 -10.91
CA LYS A 634 39.93 1.35 -11.43
C LYS A 634 40.23 0.25 -12.46
N HIS A 635 39.54 -0.91 -12.35
CA HIS A 635 39.77 -2.07 -13.20
C HIS A 635 38.56 -2.39 -14.12
N GLN A 636 37.70 -1.41 -14.39
CA GLN A 636 36.55 -1.58 -15.28
C GLN A 636 36.98 -1.86 -16.74
N ASP A 637 38.15 -1.43 -17.14
CA ASP A 637 38.82 -1.71 -18.43
C ASP A 637 37.92 -1.43 -19.66
N GLY A 638 37.05 -0.39 -19.57
CA GLY A 638 36.12 0.00 -20.63
C GLY A 638 34.85 -0.84 -20.72
N ALA A 639 34.65 -1.80 -19.83
CA ALA A 639 33.40 -2.59 -19.80
C ALA A 639 32.18 -1.71 -19.57
N LYS A 640 31.06 -2.10 -20.18
CA LYS A 640 29.78 -1.40 -20.09
C LYS A 640 29.18 -1.47 -18.67
N TRP A 641 29.31 -2.63 -18.02
CA TRP A 641 28.83 -2.86 -16.67
C TRP A 641 29.99 -2.99 -15.68
N LEU A 642 29.84 -2.32 -14.55
CA LEU A 642 30.85 -2.34 -13.48
C LEU A 642 30.96 -3.72 -12.83
N LEU A 643 29.81 -4.36 -12.59
CA LEU A 643 29.68 -5.62 -11.85
C LEU A 643 28.36 -6.30 -12.19
N ALA A 644 28.31 -7.62 -12.08
CA ALA A 644 27.08 -8.40 -12.03
C ALA A 644 26.89 -8.96 -10.62
N VAL A 645 25.69 -8.74 -10.04
CA VAL A 645 25.29 -9.21 -8.70
C VAL A 645 23.99 -10.01 -8.76
N SER A 646 23.74 -10.82 -7.75
CA SER A 646 22.61 -11.77 -7.76
C SER A 646 21.25 -11.12 -7.78
N ASN A 647 21.04 -10.02 -7.03
CA ASN A 647 19.71 -9.45 -6.81
C ASN A 647 19.64 -7.95 -7.15
N SER A 648 18.40 -7.49 -7.37
CA SER A 648 18.14 -6.11 -7.78
C SER A 648 18.35 -5.07 -6.68
N GLN A 649 18.29 -5.45 -5.40
CA GLN A 649 18.48 -4.50 -4.30
C GLN A 649 19.96 -4.09 -4.21
N SER A 650 20.87 -5.08 -4.23
CA SER A 650 22.31 -4.84 -4.25
C SER A 650 22.72 -4.08 -5.52
N ALA A 651 22.21 -4.48 -6.69
CA ALA A 651 22.45 -3.77 -7.94
C ALA A 651 21.98 -2.30 -7.85
N GLY A 652 20.78 -2.06 -7.32
CA GLY A 652 20.21 -0.73 -7.17
C GLY A 652 21.03 0.18 -6.25
N GLN A 653 21.50 -0.35 -5.12
CA GLN A 653 22.37 0.37 -4.19
C GLN A 653 23.70 0.75 -4.86
N LEU A 654 24.33 -0.21 -5.57
CA LEU A 654 25.56 0.03 -6.30
C LEU A 654 25.38 1.06 -7.42
N ILE A 655 24.31 1.00 -8.20
CA ILE A 655 23.99 1.99 -9.24
C ILE A 655 23.88 3.39 -8.63
N LEU A 656 23.21 3.52 -7.49
CA LEU A 656 23.01 4.81 -6.83
C LEU A 656 24.29 5.37 -6.19
N SER A 657 25.19 4.50 -5.68
CA SER A 657 26.43 4.92 -5.06
C SER A 657 27.54 5.22 -6.07
N THR A 658 27.65 4.42 -7.14
CA THR A 658 28.71 4.53 -8.15
C THR A 658 28.32 5.34 -9.37
N HIS A 659 27.02 5.53 -9.59
CA HIS A 659 26.46 6.10 -10.82
C HIS A 659 26.84 5.31 -12.10
N LYS A 660 27.25 4.05 -11.95
CA LYS A 660 27.63 3.13 -13.03
C LYS A 660 26.58 2.06 -13.23
N PRO A 661 26.40 1.53 -14.46
CA PRO A 661 25.53 0.38 -14.70
C PRO A 661 26.03 -0.86 -13.97
N VAL A 662 25.12 -1.54 -13.25
CA VAL A 662 25.36 -2.81 -12.55
C VAL A 662 24.27 -3.80 -12.96
N ILE A 663 24.65 -5.03 -13.31
CA ILE A 663 23.72 -6.08 -13.68
C ILE A 663 23.08 -6.69 -12.43
N SER A 664 21.75 -6.75 -12.40
CA SER A 664 21.01 -7.68 -11.55
C SER A 664 20.76 -8.97 -12.32
N MET A 665 21.36 -10.07 -11.87
CA MET A 665 21.30 -11.33 -12.65
C MET A 665 19.92 -12.01 -12.60
N TYR A 666 19.25 -11.97 -11.42
CA TYR A 666 18.06 -12.78 -11.16
C TYR A 666 16.86 -11.95 -10.63
N GLY A 667 16.89 -10.66 -10.85
CA GLY A 667 15.78 -9.76 -10.53
C GLY A 667 15.53 -9.50 -9.05
N PHE A 668 14.34 -9.02 -8.75
CA PHE A 668 13.95 -8.62 -7.39
C PHE A 668 13.71 -9.83 -6.46
N THR A 669 13.07 -10.88 -6.99
CA THR A 669 12.76 -12.11 -6.23
C THR A 669 13.87 -13.16 -6.28
N GLY A 670 14.89 -12.97 -7.12
CA GLY A 670 15.93 -13.96 -7.33
C GLY A 670 15.54 -15.10 -8.29
N THR A 671 14.37 -15.02 -8.93
CA THR A 671 13.81 -16.08 -9.78
C THR A 671 13.84 -15.79 -11.28
N ASP A 672 14.18 -14.55 -11.66
CA ASP A 672 14.25 -14.15 -13.05
C ASP A 672 15.39 -14.91 -13.79
N LYS A 673 15.14 -15.26 -15.02
CA LYS A 673 16.12 -15.99 -15.85
C LYS A 673 16.91 -15.03 -16.75
N GLY A 674 17.17 -13.80 -16.28
CA GLY A 674 17.86 -12.76 -17.04
C GLY A 674 19.31 -13.12 -17.40
N MET A 675 20.05 -13.77 -16.46
CA MET A 675 21.41 -14.23 -16.67
C MET A 675 21.45 -15.75 -16.87
N THR A 676 21.82 -16.18 -18.04
CA THR A 676 22.14 -17.58 -18.36
C THR A 676 23.63 -17.72 -18.64
N VAL A 677 24.19 -18.94 -18.60
CA VAL A 677 25.59 -19.18 -18.95
C VAL A 677 25.93 -18.69 -20.37
N ALA A 678 25.01 -18.88 -21.32
CA ALA A 678 25.18 -18.40 -22.70
C ALA A 678 25.26 -16.86 -22.75
N ARG A 679 24.36 -16.17 -22.02
CA ARG A 679 24.35 -14.69 -21.96
C ARG A 679 25.58 -14.15 -21.26
N LEU A 680 26.03 -14.80 -20.18
CA LEU A 680 27.27 -14.42 -19.48
C LEU A 680 28.47 -14.52 -20.42
N LYS A 681 28.62 -15.66 -21.14
CA LYS A 681 29.68 -15.85 -22.12
C LYS A 681 29.67 -14.77 -23.21
N GLU A 682 28.50 -14.41 -23.70
CA GLU A 682 28.34 -13.35 -24.70
C GLU A 682 28.84 -11.99 -24.19
N LEU A 683 28.44 -11.59 -22.96
CA LEU A 683 28.85 -10.33 -22.35
C LEU A 683 30.36 -10.26 -22.14
N VAL A 684 30.95 -11.35 -21.65
CA VAL A 684 32.40 -11.44 -21.43
C VAL A 684 33.14 -11.42 -22.77
N LYS A 685 32.69 -12.18 -23.76
CA LYS A 685 33.31 -12.21 -25.10
C LYS A 685 33.30 -10.84 -25.80
N LYS A 686 32.23 -10.05 -25.58
CA LYS A 686 32.12 -8.66 -26.07
C LYS A 686 32.94 -7.66 -25.26
N GLY A 687 33.57 -8.04 -24.13
CA GLY A 687 34.24 -7.12 -23.22
C GLY A 687 33.28 -6.17 -22.50
N GLU A 688 31.98 -6.51 -22.41
CA GLU A 688 30.98 -5.65 -21.78
C GLU A 688 30.88 -5.89 -20.26
N LEU A 689 31.42 -7.01 -19.75
CA LEU A 689 31.42 -7.39 -18.33
C LEU A 689 32.71 -8.15 -17.98
N HIS A 690 33.43 -7.69 -16.94
CA HIS A 690 34.62 -8.35 -16.42
C HIS A 690 34.45 -8.91 -15.01
N TYR A 691 33.53 -8.37 -14.21
CA TYR A 691 33.39 -8.73 -12.80
C TYR A 691 32.01 -9.28 -12.49
N ILE A 692 31.99 -10.38 -11.74
CA ILE A 692 30.78 -11.04 -11.27
C ILE A 692 30.94 -11.45 -9.81
N GLN A 693 29.92 -11.22 -9.02
CA GLN A 693 29.83 -11.64 -7.63
C GLN A 693 28.86 -12.80 -7.48
N VAL A 694 29.34 -13.96 -7.04
CA VAL A 694 28.55 -15.17 -6.83
C VAL A 694 28.75 -15.70 -5.42
N GLY A 695 27.80 -16.43 -4.87
CA GLY A 695 27.79 -16.82 -3.46
C GLY A 695 27.21 -15.68 -2.60
N GLY A 696 27.11 -15.91 -1.32
CA GLY A 696 26.42 -15.01 -0.39
C GLY A 696 24.94 -15.29 -0.36
N SER A 697 24.46 -15.80 0.76
CA SER A 697 23.03 -15.86 1.07
C SER A 697 22.53 -14.44 1.27
N GLY A 698 22.39 -13.67 0.19
CA GLY A 698 21.65 -12.42 0.23
C GLY A 698 20.21 -12.75 0.64
N MET A 699 19.61 -11.90 1.46
CA MET A 699 18.27 -12.01 2.05
C MET A 699 17.12 -12.28 1.06
N GLY A 700 17.41 -12.39 -0.24
CA GLY A 700 16.51 -12.86 -1.30
C GLY A 700 16.50 -14.39 -1.50
N GLY A 701 17.43 -15.13 -0.92
CA GLY A 701 17.52 -16.59 -1.06
C GLY A 701 16.49 -17.40 -0.25
N GLY A 702 15.73 -16.74 0.62
CA GLY A 702 14.72 -17.40 1.46
C GLY A 702 13.31 -17.47 0.85
N MET A 703 13.05 -16.78 -0.27
CA MET A 703 11.72 -16.71 -0.91
C MET A 703 11.63 -17.33 -2.30
N GLY A 704 12.75 -17.71 -2.89
CA GLY A 704 12.78 -18.35 -4.21
C GLY A 704 13.38 -19.73 -4.11
N GLY A 705 12.63 -20.72 -4.54
CA GLY A 705 13.14 -22.08 -4.70
C GLY A 705 14.41 -22.09 -5.56
N ASN A 706 15.22 -23.12 -5.39
CA ASN A 706 16.49 -23.35 -6.07
C ASN A 706 16.36 -23.08 -7.59
N ASN A 707 16.82 -21.89 -8.03
CA ASN A 707 16.79 -21.54 -9.43
C ASN A 707 17.93 -22.30 -10.14
N SER A 708 17.58 -23.30 -10.94
CA SER A 708 18.54 -24.10 -11.69
C SER A 708 19.49 -23.24 -12.55
N THR A 709 19.01 -22.10 -13.05
CA THR A 709 19.80 -21.15 -13.84
C THR A 709 20.88 -20.47 -13.00
N SER A 710 20.55 -20.07 -11.76
CA SER A 710 21.49 -19.47 -10.81
C SER A 710 22.60 -20.45 -10.42
N SER A 711 22.23 -21.71 -10.13
CA SER A 711 23.17 -22.77 -9.83
C SER A 711 24.12 -23.07 -11.00
N ALA A 712 23.60 -23.10 -12.23
CA ALA A 712 24.39 -23.35 -13.42
C ALA A 712 25.41 -22.22 -13.70
N VAL A 713 25.00 -20.94 -13.54
CA VAL A 713 25.89 -19.80 -13.71
C VAL A 713 26.96 -19.79 -12.62
N THR A 714 26.59 -20.02 -11.36
CA THR A 714 27.53 -20.10 -10.24
C THR A 714 28.58 -21.18 -10.46
N ALA A 715 28.16 -22.40 -10.81
CA ALA A 715 29.06 -23.52 -11.07
C ALA A 715 29.99 -23.23 -12.25
N TRP A 716 29.49 -22.60 -13.33
CA TRP A 716 30.30 -22.24 -14.46
C TRP A 716 31.35 -21.17 -14.12
N VAL A 717 30.97 -20.13 -13.37
CA VAL A 717 31.86 -19.05 -12.91
C VAL A 717 32.97 -19.61 -12.02
N GLN A 718 32.62 -20.44 -11.03
CA GLN A 718 33.59 -21.04 -10.13
C GLN A 718 34.61 -21.95 -10.86
N LYS A 719 34.20 -22.55 -11.97
CA LYS A 719 35.09 -23.42 -12.77
C LYS A 719 36.01 -22.64 -13.72
N ASN A 720 35.55 -21.53 -14.29
CA ASN A 720 36.21 -20.88 -15.43
C ASN A 720 36.76 -19.48 -15.11
N ALA A 721 36.31 -18.83 -14.01
CA ALA A 721 36.69 -17.47 -13.68
C ALA A 721 37.79 -17.43 -12.61
N THR A 722 38.56 -16.37 -12.57
CA THR A 722 39.59 -16.15 -11.55
C THR A 722 39.02 -15.45 -10.34
N ALA A 723 39.12 -16.08 -9.16
CA ALA A 723 38.69 -15.47 -7.89
C ALA A 723 39.58 -14.30 -7.53
N VAL A 724 39.01 -13.13 -7.26
CA VAL A 724 39.74 -11.94 -6.78
C VAL A 724 39.90 -12.05 -5.28
N LYS A 725 41.17 -12.06 -4.82
CA LYS A 725 41.48 -12.13 -3.39
C LYS A 725 40.97 -10.87 -2.68
N GLU A 726 40.39 -11.02 -1.51
CA GLU A 726 39.90 -9.90 -0.70
C GLU A 726 40.99 -8.89 -0.38
N SER A 727 42.23 -9.34 -0.19
CA SER A 727 43.41 -8.48 0.00
C SER A 727 43.71 -7.56 -1.18
N ALA A 728 43.16 -7.80 -2.37
CA ALA A 728 43.34 -6.93 -3.53
C ALA A 728 42.49 -5.64 -3.45
N TYR A 729 41.39 -5.68 -2.69
CA TYR A 729 40.48 -4.55 -2.55
C TYR A 729 40.18 -4.13 -1.09
N SER A 730 40.51 -4.94 -0.09
CA SER A 730 40.36 -4.58 1.34
C SER A 730 41.70 -4.25 1.95
N LYS A 731 41.78 -3.07 2.58
CA LYS A 731 42.98 -2.61 3.33
C LYS A 731 42.89 -2.95 4.83
N THR A 732 41.90 -3.74 5.26
CA THR A 732 41.80 -4.12 6.66
C THR A 732 43.04 -4.92 7.04
N SER A 733 43.94 -4.26 7.77
CA SER A 733 45.15 -4.84 8.33
C SER A 733 44.80 -6.13 9.04
N SER A 734 45.39 -7.23 8.61
CA SER A 734 45.58 -8.43 9.37
C SER A 734 46.36 -8.10 10.64
N SER A 735 45.72 -7.64 11.71
CA SER A 735 46.27 -7.72 13.04
C SER A 735 46.00 -9.12 13.55
N GLU A 736 47.03 -9.91 13.40
CA GLU A 736 47.46 -11.03 14.24
C GLU A 736 46.42 -11.73 15.11
N SER A 737 46.05 -12.92 14.71
CA SER A 737 45.93 -14.00 15.68
C SER A 737 46.74 -15.21 15.19
N SER A 738 48.05 -15.11 15.43
CA SER A 738 48.92 -16.28 15.56
C SER A 738 48.66 -16.92 16.91
N SER A 739 48.55 -18.24 16.90
CA SER A 739 48.65 -19.18 18.00
C SER A 739 47.40 -19.47 18.84
N ALA A 740 46.75 -20.54 18.49
CA ALA A 740 46.43 -21.62 19.45
C ALA A 740 46.11 -22.89 18.68
N THR A 741 46.94 -23.84 18.94
CA THR A 741 46.89 -25.28 18.63
C THR A 741 45.64 -25.92 19.20
N GLY A 742 44.94 -26.71 18.38
CA GLY A 742 44.30 -27.99 18.78
C GLY A 742 43.04 -27.94 19.66
N SER A 743 41.92 -28.12 19.03
CA SER A 743 40.99 -29.23 19.40
C SER A 743 39.82 -29.23 18.41
N GLU A 744 39.65 -30.34 17.72
CA GLU A 744 38.48 -30.67 16.92
C GLU A 744 37.26 -30.69 17.84
N SER A 745 36.27 -29.86 17.52
CA SER A 745 34.92 -29.98 18.03
C SER A 745 33.98 -29.74 16.87
N GLU A 746 33.49 -30.83 16.30
CA GLU A 746 32.36 -30.84 15.37
C GLU A 746 31.15 -30.21 16.08
N ASN A 747 30.83 -28.99 15.75
CA ASN A 747 29.52 -28.43 16.00
C ASN A 747 29.11 -27.65 14.74
N GLY A 748 28.17 -28.22 13.98
CA GLY A 748 27.63 -27.69 12.74
C GLY A 748 26.94 -26.37 12.98
N GLN A 749 27.71 -25.28 12.95
CA GLN A 749 27.21 -23.95 12.67
C GLN A 749 27.39 -23.69 11.19
N SER A 750 26.28 -23.56 10.47
CA SER A 750 26.19 -23.14 9.08
C SER A 750 27.07 -21.91 8.86
N ALA A 751 28.24 -22.12 8.25
CA ALA A 751 29.06 -21.05 7.70
C ALA A 751 28.21 -20.27 6.69
N GLN A 752 27.86 -19.04 6.99
CA GLN A 752 27.32 -18.08 6.03
C GLN A 752 28.35 -17.97 4.91
N SER A 753 28.04 -18.51 3.73
CA SER A 753 28.91 -18.47 2.56
C SER A 753 29.13 -17.01 2.18
N ALA A 754 30.32 -16.49 2.41
CA ALA A 754 30.72 -15.18 1.97
C ALA A 754 30.60 -15.06 0.43
N SER A 755 30.12 -13.92 -0.06
CA SER A 755 30.04 -13.67 -1.50
C SER A 755 31.46 -13.48 -2.04
N THR A 756 31.82 -14.18 -3.12
CA THR A 756 33.14 -14.11 -3.74
C THR A 756 33.07 -13.33 -5.05
N LEU A 757 34.01 -12.40 -5.23
CA LEU A 757 34.21 -11.66 -6.46
C LEU A 757 35.07 -12.48 -7.43
N TYR A 758 34.63 -12.59 -8.68
CA TYR A 758 35.37 -13.24 -9.75
C TYR A 758 35.62 -12.27 -10.90
N ARG A 759 36.80 -12.38 -11.53
CA ARG A 759 37.15 -11.74 -12.79
C ARG A 759 36.98 -12.73 -13.92
N LEU A 760 36.45 -12.27 -15.03
CA LEU A 760 36.25 -13.00 -16.28
C LEU A 760 36.90 -12.22 -17.44
N ASP A 761 37.79 -12.87 -18.16
CA ASP A 761 38.39 -12.33 -19.35
C ASP A 761 37.88 -13.06 -20.61
N PRO A 762 37.92 -12.46 -21.82
CA PRO A 762 37.43 -13.09 -23.06
C PRO A 762 38.05 -14.48 -23.36
N SER A 763 39.27 -14.73 -22.83
CA SER A 763 39.92 -16.03 -22.92
C SER A 763 39.21 -17.16 -22.16
N ASP A 764 38.49 -16.81 -21.09
CA ASP A 764 37.80 -17.79 -20.20
C ASP A 764 36.52 -18.35 -20.79
N VAL A 765 36.05 -17.79 -21.90
CA VAL A 765 34.79 -18.13 -22.54
C VAL A 765 34.91 -18.82 -23.92
N ASN A 766 36.15 -19.14 -24.33
CA ASN A 766 36.42 -19.86 -25.59
C ASN A 766 36.06 -21.34 -25.52
#